data_5f6c3fda138b69960c63c943d16989f1
#
_entry.id   5f6c3fda138b69960c63c943d16989f1
#
_cell.length_a   1.000
_cell.length_b   1.000
_cell.length_c   1.000
_cell.angle_alpha   90.00
_cell.angle_beta   90.00
_cell.angle_gamma   90.00
#
_symmetry.space_group_name_H-M   'P 1'
#
loop_
_entity.id
_entity.type
_entity.pdbx_description
1 polymer ?
#
loop_
_entity_poly.entity_id
_entity_poly.type
_entity_poly.pdbx_seq_one_letter_code
_entity_poly.pdbx_strand_id
1 'polypeptide(L)'
;MSSTGSAQPFELPEFYVPHPARLNPHLARARAHALDWARGMGMLEGSGVWEQADLEAHDYALLCAYTHPECDASMLSLVTDWYVWVFFFDDWFLEVFKRPGDRTGGHTALERLALFMPDGPPGHDVNARAPEPRNPVEAGLADLWARTVPGHSPDWIARFSVSTRNLLVESLWELDNISIGRVANPVEYVEQRRKVGGAPWSAGLVEHAVGAEVPAAVSAERPLRVLRDCFADSVHFRNDLFSYEREVGKEGELSNGVLVLETFFGCTTQEAADQLNRLLTSRLQQFEHTFFAELPPMFVRAGLTPEQVAAVLTYARGLQDWQSGGHEWHLRSSRYMNRRAGLPSGPSGLGSATSGLKALLGITGGADRLRRHTRTPHPVGPSVIPEFYLPYPTRLSPHLEGARGRLVEWNRAMGMFDEGLWWEDKAVDYDFALCSAGIDPKASAADLDVSAAWLSWGTYADDLYPLRFGATRDLAGARAQDARLRSLMPLEPEAPTPPPVNAVERGLADVWLRTITPMAPAGRRMFRAAVDAVLDSWLWEVENQAAHRVPDPVDYLEMRRVTFGSPMTASLARMAHMDVVPEEVYGSAAMQSLEAAAFDYSALMNDVYSYQKEVEYEGELLNMLVVTETFFGCDYRTALRVVNDLMTSRMKQFEHVLEKEFPAMYRDFGLDAAARAALDRYADELKQWMAAIATWHAETRRYREEDLERHHARRSAPVVAAAAGALPRAPHRAGWA
;
A
#
# COMPACT_ATOMS: atom_id res chain seq x y z
N MET A 1 -8.50 45.13 -26.90
CA MET A 1 -7.71 43.92 -27.23
C MET A 1 -8.25 42.80 -26.34
N SER A 2 -9.03 41.91 -26.94
CA SER A 2 -9.58 40.77 -26.22
C SER A 2 -8.45 39.82 -25.84
N SER A 3 -8.20 39.66 -24.56
CA SER A 3 -7.36 38.57 -24.06
C SER A 3 -8.01 37.25 -24.45
N THR A 4 -7.45 36.59 -25.45
CA THR A 4 -7.70 35.17 -25.66
C THR A 4 -7.16 34.43 -24.43
N GLY A 5 -8.01 34.27 -23.43
CA GLY A 5 -7.69 33.38 -22.30
C GLY A 5 -7.34 31.99 -22.86
N SER A 6 -6.13 31.52 -22.59
CA SER A 6 -5.73 30.14 -22.87
C SER A 6 -6.84 29.20 -22.39
N ALA A 7 -7.31 28.30 -23.27
CA ALA A 7 -8.24 27.25 -22.87
C ALA A 7 -7.59 26.39 -21.79
N GLN A 8 -8.36 25.97 -20.76
CA GLN A 8 -7.85 25.02 -19.78
C GLN A 8 -7.42 23.72 -20.49
N PRO A 9 -6.39 23.02 -20.01
CA PRO A 9 -5.88 21.80 -20.65
C PRO A 9 -6.94 20.71 -20.81
N PHE A 10 -7.90 20.63 -19.87
CA PHE A 10 -9.05 19.74 -19.87
C PHE A 10 -10.21 20.35 -19.06
N GLU A 11 -11.41 19.78 -19.21
CA GLU A 11 -12.57 20.11 -18.39
C GLU A 11 -12.50 19.31 -17.08
N LEU A 12 -12.70 19.98 -15.92
CA LEU A 12 -12.72 19.29 -14.64
C LEU A 12 -13.88 18.27 -14.61
N PRO A 13 -13.60 17.00 -14.23
CA PRO A 13 -14.63 15.98 -14.16
C PRO A 13 -15.62 16.22 -13.02
N GLU A 14 -16.76 15.51 -13.02
CA GLU A 14 -17.68 15.52 -11.89
C GLU A 14 -17.08 14.71 -10.71
N PHE A 15 -16.88 15.38 -9.58
CA PHE A 15 -16.25 14.78 -8.40
C PHE A 15 -17.25 14.02 -7.51
N TYR A 16 -16.85 12.86 -7.02
CA TYR A 16 -17.52 12.20 -5.92
C TYR A 16 -17.14 12.88 -4.59
N VAL A 17 -18.12 13.50 -3.93
CA VAL A 17 -17.93 14.19 -2.64
C VAL A 17 -19.01 13.69 -1.66
N PRO A 18 -18.76 12.58 -0.93
CA PRO A 18 -19.79 11.91 -0.13
C PRO A 18 -20.20 12.66 1.15
N HIS A 19 -19.35 13.59 1.63
CA HIS A 19 -19.59 14.32 2.87
C HIS A 19 -19.80 15.80 2.60
N PRO A 20 -20.71 16.48 3.35
CA PRO A 20 -20.90 17.93 3.21
C PRO A 20 -19.72 18.69 3.82
N ALA A 21 -19.25 19.72 3.11
CA ALA A 21 -18.27 20.65 3.67
C ALA A 21 -18.92 21.56 4.71
N ARG A 22 -18.19 21.86 5.78
CA ARG A 22 -18.61 22.75 6.87
C ARG A 22 -17.55 23.81 7.08
N LEU A 23 -17.94 25.03 7.37
CA LEU A 23 -17.02 26.15 7.55
C LEU A 23 -16.87 26.51 9.02
N ASN A 24 -15.65 26.58 9.51
CA ASN A 24 -15.35 27.04 10.87
C ASN A 24 -15.68 28.52 11.04
N PRO A 25 -16.39 28.91 12.13
CA PRO A 25 -16.80 30.30 12.35
C PRO A 25 -15.63 31.26 12.63
N HIS A 26 -14.44 30.77 12.93
CA HIS A 26 -13.28 31.56 13.30
C HIS A 26 -12.38 31.97 12.10
N LEU A 27 -12.82 31.78 10.86
CA LEU A 27 -12.06 32.08 9.63
C LEU A 27 -11.44 33.49 9.62
N ALA A 28 -12.22 34.52 9.97
CA ALA A 28 -11.72 35.89 9.93
C ALA A 28 -10.53 36.11 10.89
N ARG A 29 -10.55 35.47 12.06
CA ARG A 29 -9.46 35.52 13.02
C ARG A 29 -8.23 34.76 12.49
N ALA A 30 -8.43 33.59 11.91
CA ALA A 30 -7.34 32.78 11.35
C ALA A 30 -6.61 33.52 10.20
N ARG A 31 -7.34 34.20 9.31
CA ARG A 31 -6.73 35.04 8.25
C ARG A 31 -5.84 36.12 8.81
N ALA A 32 -6.34 36.91 9.81
CA ALA A 32 -5.55 37.96 10.42
C ALA A 32 -4.31 37.41 11.14
N HIS A 33 -4.48 36.33 11.91
CA HIS A 33 -3.38 35.69 12.62
C HIS A 33 -2.31 35.15 11.67
N ALA A 34 -2.69 34.44 10.61
CA ALA A 34 -1.76 33.84 9.65
C ALA A 34 -0.93 34.91 8.92
N LEU A 35 -1.52 36.05 8.59
CA LEU A 35 -0.79 37.17 7.99
C LEU A 35 0.28 37.72 8.94
N ASP A 36 -0.08 37.94 10.21
CA ASP A 36 0.85 38.46 11.23
C ASP A 36 1.95 37.44 11.52
N TRP A 37 1.61 36.15 11.61
CA TRP A 37 2.57 35.07 11.84
C TRP A 37 3.55 34.92 10.66
N ALA A 38 3.06 34.83 9.41
CA ALA A 38 3.90 34.71 8.22
C ALA A 38 4.88 35.89 8.09
N ARG A 39 4.43 37.11 8.40
CA ARG A 39 5.30 38.28 8.45
C ARG A 39 6.34 38.16 9.57
N GLY A 40 5.93 37.73 10.77
CA GLY A 40 6.83 37.51 11.90
C GLY A 40 7.92 36.46 11.61
N MET A 41 7.62 35.43 10.81
CA MET A 41 8.57 34.42 10.38
C MET A 41 9.43 34.85 9.15
N GLY A 42 9.19 36.03 8.57
CA GLY A 42 9.94 36.53 7.42
C GLY A 42 9.58 35.90 6.08
N MET A 43 8.37 35.34 5.95
CA MET A 43 7.91 34.63 4.73
C MET A 43 7.38 35.57 3.65
N LEU A 44 7.07 36.80 4.00
CA LEU A 44 6.49 37.81 3.07
C LEU A 44 7.55 38.76 2.51
N GLU A 45 7.41 40.02 2.78
CA GLU A 45 8.24 41.10 2.15
C GLU A 45 9.74 40.80 2.29
N GLY A 46 10.44 40.72 1.17
CA GLY A 46 11.89 40.49 1.11
C GLY A 46 12.31 39.02 1.17
N SER A 47 11.37 38.07 1.23
CA SER A 47 11.66 36.63 1.18
C SER A 47 12.14 36.19 -0.22
N GLY A 48 11.69 36.89 -1.26
CA GLY A 48 11.90 36.50 -2.66
C GLY A 48 11.00 35.38 -3.14
N VAL A 49 10.07 34.90 -2.28
CA VAL A 49 9.14 33.80 -2.58
C VAL A 49 7.70 34.32 -2.64
N TRP A 50 7.22 34.94 -1.54
CA TRP A 50 5.88 35.47 -1.45
C TRP A 50 5.85 36.96 -1.08
N GLU A 51 4.83 37.64 -1.60
CA GLU A 51 4.35 38.91 -1.12
C GLU A 51 3.03 38.71 -0.33
N GLN A 52 2.60 39.72 0.43
CA GLN A 52 1.33 39.67 1.16
C GLN A 52 0.14 39.33 0.23
N ALA A 53 0.13 39.88 -1.00
CA ALA A 53 -0.93 39.65 -1.95
C ALA A 53 -1.05 38.16 -2.38
N ASP A 54 0.07 37.43 -2.40
CA ASP A 54 0.06 35.99 -2.72
C ASP A 54 -0.62 35.20 -1.63
N LEU A 55 -0.25 35.44 -0.36
CA LEU A 55 -0.86 34.79 0.80
C LEU A 55 -2.38 35.06 0.88
N GLU A 56 -2.79 36.31 0.64
CA GLU A 56 -4.22 36.68 0.64
C GLU A 56 -4.98 36.04 -0.51
N ALA A 57 -4.37 35.92 -1.70
CA ALA A 57 -5.01 35.31 -2.87
C ALA A 57 -5.12 33.78 -2.77
N HIS A 58 -4.16 33.10 -2.15
CA HIS A 58 -4.18 31.65 -1.92
C HIS A 58 -5.15 31.27 -0.81
N ASP A 59 -5.30 32.10 0.21
CA ASP A 59 -6.26 31.96 1.33
C ASP A 59 -6.21 30.59 2.04
N TYR A 60 -5.04 30.25 2.60
CA TYR A 60 -4.87 28.98 3.34
C TYR A 60 -5.70 28.93 4.63
N ALA A 61 -6.08 30.07 5.20
CA ALA A 61 -7.01 30.13 6.31
C ALA A 61 -8.41 29.60 5.92
N LEU A 62 -8.84 29.84 4.67
CA LEU A 62 -10.08 29.28 4.14
C LEU A 62 -9.98 27.75 3.98
N LEU A 63 -8.84 27.24 3.52
CA LEU A 63 -8.54 25.80 3.49
C LEU A 63 -8.75 25.20 4.88
N CYS A 64 -8.05 25.75 5.89
CA CYS A 64 -8.09 25.23 7.26
C CYS A 64 -9.47 25.37 7.90
N ALA A 65 -10.18 26.44 7.62
CA ALA A 65 -11.54 26.63 8.13
C ALA A 65 -12.55 25.61 7.57
N TYR A 66 -12.37 25.17 6.33
CA TYR A 66 -13.17 24.09 5.75
C TYR A 66 -12.73 22.71 6.19
N THR A 67 -11.42 22.47 6.33
CA THR A 67 -10.87 21.14 6.67
C THR A 67 -10.91 20.84 8.16
N HIS A 68 -11.01 21.86 9.03
CA HIS A 68 -11.09 21.75 10.49
C HIS A 68 -12.28 22.54 11.05
N PRO A 69 -13.53 22.15 10.70
CA PRO A 69 -14.71 22.97 10.98
C PRO A 69 -15.08 23.06 12.46
N GLU A 70 -14.62 22.15 13.31
CA GLU A 70 -15.03 22.04 14.71
C GLU A 70 -13.97 22.51 15.73
N CYS A 71 -12.73 22.77 15.31
CA CYS A 71 -11.69 23.23 16.23
C CYS A 71 -11.92 24.68 16.69
N ASP A 72 -11.40 25.02 17.86
CA ASP A 72 -11.48 26.37 18.38
C ASP A 72 -10.58 27.37 17.62
N ALA A 73 -10.71 28.66 17.93
CA ALA A 73 -10.02 29.73 17.24
C ALA A 73 -8.48 29.66 17.38
N SER A 74 -7.98 29.16 18.51
CA SER A 74 -6.53 29.02 18.75
C SER A 74 -5.96 27.87 17.94
N MET A 75 -6.64 26.74 17.95
CA MET A 75 -6.28 25.58 17.16
C MET A 75 -6.35 25.86 15.67
N LEU A 76 -7.42 26.54 15.20
CA LEU A 76 -7.53 26.93 13.79
C LEU A 76 -6.37 27.82 13.36
N SER A 77 -5.93 28.75 14.22
CA SER A 77 -4.77 29.59 13.93
C SER A 77 -3.49 28.76 13.80
N LEU A 78 -3.24 27.84 14.74
CA LEU A 78 -2.05 26.98 14.68
C LEU A 78 -2.04 26.07 13.44
N VAL A 79 -3.17 25.45 13.12
CA VAL A 79 -3.31 24.65 11.91
C VAL A 79 -3.09 25.50 10.67
N THR A 80 -3.61 26.72 10.62
CA THR A 80 -3.39 27.63 9.49
C THR A 80 -1.92 28.00 9.33
N ASP A 81 -1.19 28.24 10.42
CA ASP A 81 0.24 28.54 10.39
C ASP A 81 1.03 27.35 9.78
N TRP A 82 0.67 26.11 10.13
CA TRP A 82 1.24 24.89 9.55
C TRP A 82 1.04 24.82 8.02
N TYR A 83 -0.19 25.09 7.53
CA TYR A 83 -0.44 25.08 6.07
C TYR A 83 0.25 26.22 5.34
N VAL A 84 0.31 27.42 5.92
CA VAL A 84 1.11 28.53 5.39
C VAL A 84 2.57 28.13 5.27
N TRP A 85 3.13 27.47 6.30
CA TRP A 85 4.51 27.01 6.29
C TRP A 85 4.78 25.95 5.21
N VAL A 86 3.90 24.95 5.08
CA VAL A 86 4.07 23.86 4.10
C VAL A 86 4.06 24.40 2.66
N PHE A 87 3.09 25.26 2.33
CA PHE A 87 3.03 25.84 0.99
C PHE A 87 4.15 26.84 0.72
N PHE A 88 4.61 27.57 1.75
CA PHE A 88 5.78 28.42 1.63
C PHE A 88 7.07 27.60 1.42
N PHE A 89 7.21 26.48 2.13
CA PHE A 89 8.32 25.55 1.96
C PHE A 89 8.37 25.00 0.53
N ASP A 90 7.24 24.57 -0.02
CA ASP A 90 7.16 24.03 -1.39
C ASP A 90 7.60 25.06 -2.43
N ASP A 91 7.01 26.26 -2.38
CA ASP A 91 7.37 27.34 -3.29
C ASP A 91 8.84 27.82 -3.08
N TRP A 92 9.35 27.85 -1.84
CA TRP A 92 10.74 28.15 -1.54
C TRP A 92 11.70 27.08 -2.09
N PHE A 93 11.38 25.81 -1.92
CA PHE A 93 12.22 24.72 -2.42
C PHE A 93 12.24 24.68 -3.94
N LEU A 94 11.12 24.99 -4.58
CA LEU A 94 11.03 25.17 -6.03
C LEU A 94 11.98 26.27 -6.53
N GLU A 95 11.91 27.47 -5.93
CA GLU A 95 12.70 28.62 -6.38
C GLU A 95 14.19 28.45 -6.11
N VAL A 96 14.55 27.93 -4.93
CA VAL A 96 15.93 27.90 -4.46
C VAL A 96 16.69 26.67 -4.97
N PHE A 97 16.02 25.52 -5.14
CA PHE A 97 16.72 24.27 -5.44
C PHE A 97 16.22 23.56 -6.70
N LYS A 98 14.90 23.44 -6.93
CA LYS A 98 14.37 22.72 -8.10
C LYS A 98 14.70 23.46 -9.41
N ARG A 99 14.41 24.76 -9.51
CA ARG A 99 14.70 25.55 -10.72
C ARG A 99 16.19 25.65 -11.06
N PRO A 100 17.09 25.89 -10.07
CA PRO A 100 18.54 25.87 -10.34
C PRO A 100 19.11 24.45 -10.55
N GLY A 101 18.40 23.39 -10.17
CA GLY A 101 18.90 22.01 -10.19
C GLY A 101 19.95 21.73 -9.11
N ASP A 102 19.91 22.44 -7.99
CA ASP A 102 20.87 22.27 -6.88
C ASP A 102 20.46 21.18 -5.91
N ARG A 103 20.67 19.90 -6.28
CA ARG A 103 20.38 18.74 -5.43
C ARG A 103 21.19 18.75 -4.13
N THR A 104 22.47 19.14 -4.21
CA THR A 104 23.36 19.09 -3.03
C THR A 104 22.96 20.15 -1.99
N GLY A 105 22.66 21.36 -2.43
CA GLY A 105 22.13 22.41 -1.56
C GLY A 105 20.78 22.02 -0.96
N GLY A 106 19.89 21.46 -1.78
CA GLY A 106 18.59 20.94 -1.34
C GLY A 106 18.73 19.88 -0.25
N HIS A 107 19.55 18.85 -0.47
CA HIS A 107 19.82 17.81 0.52
C HIS A 107 20.33 18.39 1.84
N THR A 108 21.33 19.27 1.78
CA THR A 108 21.91 19.91 2.98
C THR A 108 20.87 20.75 3.74
N ALA A 109 19.99 21.44 3.02
CA ALA A 109 18.92 22.24 3.63
C ALA A 109 17.90 21.33 4.34
N LEU A 110 17.52 20.20 3.73
CA LEU A 110 16.56 19.24 4.31
C LEU A 110 17.13 18.52 5.53
N GLU A 111 18.40 18.09 5.49
CA GLU A 111 19.08 17.54 6.68
C GLU A 111 19.08 18.54 7.84
N ARG A 112 19.30 19.82 7.54
CA ARG A 112 19.28 20.85 8.56
C ARG A 112 17.88 21.08 9.14
N LEU A 113 16.81 20.99 8.33
CA LEU A 113 15.42 21.08 8.81
C LEU A 113 15.10 19.96 9.82
N ALA A 114 15.65 18.78 9.65
CA ALA A 114 15.46 17.68 10.60
C ALA A 114 15.91 18.04 12.03
N LEU A 115 16.87 18.96 12.20
CA LEU A 115 17.35 19.40 13.52
C LEU A 115 16.30 20.23 14.30
N PHE A 116 15.27 20.72 13.64
CA PHE A 116 14.15 21.45 14.28
C PHE A 116 12.98 20.54 14.65
N MET A 117 13.11 19.23 14.35
CA MET A 117 12.13 18.18 14.68
C MET A 117 12.83 17.09 15.52
N PRO A 118 13.21 17.35 16.79
CA PRO A 118 13.83 16.34 17.61
C PRO A 118 12.87 15.15 17.77
N ASP A 119 13.32 13.96 17.32
CA ASP A 119 12.60 12.72 17.55
C ASP A 119 12.54 12.45 19.03
N GLY A 120 11.37 12.10 19.51
CA GLY A 120 11.15 11.61 20.86
C GLY A 120 11.14 10.08 20.97
N PRO A 121 12.17 9.30 20.56
CA PRO A 121 12.28 7.96 21.06
C PRO A 121 12.84 7.99 22.48
N PRO A 122 12.52 6.99 23.32
CA PRO A 122 13.08 6.90 24.66
C PRO A 122 14.61 6.85 24.58
N GLY A 123 15.29 7.90 25.08
CA GLY A 123 16.76 7.96 25.13
C GLY A 123 17.41 9.05 24.30
N HIS A 124 16.69 9.77 23.44
CA HIS A 124 17.23 10.99 22.82
C HIS A 124 17.08 12.17 23.79
N ASP A 125 18.13 12.98 23.85
CA ASP A 125 18.15 14.18 24.66
C ASP A 125 17.17 15.20 24.06
N VAL A 126 15.92 15.20 24.55
CA VAL A 126 14.90 16.21 24.24
C VAL A 126 15.35 17.64 24.56
N ASN A 127 16.53 17.82 25.17
CA ASN A 127 17.18 19.09 25.43
C ASN A 127 18.27 19.44 24.39
N ALA A 128 18.46 18.65 23.35
CA ALA A 128 19.31 19.05 22.24
C ALA A 128 18.71 20.32 21.64
N ARG A 129 19.32 21.47 21.95
CA ARG A 129 18.84 22.79 21.56
C ARG A 129 18.86 22.88 20.04
N ALA A 130 17.71 23.06 19.41
CA ALA A 130 17.64 23.35 17.98
C ALA A 130 18.62 24.49 17.63
N PRO A 131 19.31 24.43 16.48
CA PRO A 131 20.22 25.50 16.09
C PRO A 131 19.44 26.80 15.83
N GLU A 132 20.13 27.93 15.82
CA GLU A 132 19.50 29.22 15.43
C GLU A 132 19.01 29.14 13.98
N PRO A 133 17.74 29.48 13.69
CA PRO A 133 17.21 29.51 12.33
C PRO A 133 17.97 30.49 11.43
N ARG A 134 18.17 30.11 10.17
CA ARG A 134 18.90 30.90 9.17
C ARG A 134 18.01 31.46 8.06
N ASN A 135 16.80 30.97 7.95
CA ASN A 135 15.83 31.35 6.92
C ASN A 135 14.39 31.21 7.45
N PRO A 136 13.38 31.74 6.74
CA PRO A 136 11.98 31.69 7.13
C PRO A 136 11.42 30.27 7.33
N VAL A 137 11.90 29.29 6.55
CA VAL A 137 11.45 27.90 6.64
C VAL A 137 11.91 27.27 7.95
N GLU A 138 13.18 27.48 8.35
CA GLU A 138 13.70 26.98 9.63
C GLU A 138 13.03 27.67 10.81
N ALA A 139 12.79 28.99 10.73
CA ALA A 139 12.12 29.75 11.80
C ALA A 139 10.66 29.28 12.00
N GLY A 140 9.92 29.11 10.91
CA GLY A 140 8.56 28.62 10.94
C GLY A 140 8.44 27.22 11.52
N LEU A 141 9.32 26.28 11.10
CA LEU A 141 9.31 24.90 11.60
C LEU A 141 9.63 24.84 13.10
N ALA A 142 10.62 25.61 13.55
CA ALA A 142 11.00 25.68 14.96
C ALA A 142 9.84 26.16 15.85
N ASP A 143 9.13 27.22 15.44
CA ASP A 143 7.97 27.77 16.15
C ASP A 143 6.81 26.77 16.16
N LEU A 144 6.48 26.20 15.01
CA LEU A 144 5.37 25.26 14.87
C LEU A 144 5.59 23.97 15.66
N TRP A 145 6.79 23.41 15.61
CA TRP A 145 7.13 22.20 16.34
C TRP A 145 7.00 22.39 17.84
N ALA A 146 7.54 23.50 18.36
CA ALA A 146 7.46 23.85 19.79
C ALA A 146 6.03 24.06 20.30
N ARG A 147 5.10 24.52 19.44
CA ARG A 147 3.68 24.74 19.81
C ARG A 147 2.81 23.50 19.67
N THR A 148 3.22 22.54 18.80
CA THR A 148 2.37 21.39 18.45
C THR A 148 2.68 20.15 19.28
N VAL A 149 3.96 19.81 19.45
CA VAL A 149 4.41 18.53 20.05
C VAL A 149 4.11 18.39 21.54
N PRO A 150 4.18 19.44 22.39
CA PRO A 150 3.96 19.28 23.82
C PRO A 150 2.57 18.73 24.15
N GLY A 151 2.54 17.66 24.95
CA GLY A 151 1.30 17.04 25.44
C GLY A 151 0.83 15.84 24.62
N HIS A 152 1.48 15.53 23.48
CA HIS A 152 1.21 14.34 22.70
C HIS A 152 1.94 13.09 23.21
N SER A 153 1.39 11.93 22.87
CA SER A 153 2.02 10.65 23.16
C SER A 153 3.29 10.44 22.34
N PRO A 154 4.27 9.65 22.82
CA PRO A 154 5.45 9.28 22.05
C PRO A 154 5.12 8.62 20.69
N ASP A 155 4.06 7.83 20.62
CA ASP A 155 3.59 7.20 19.37
C ASP A 155 3.15 8.25 18.35
N TRP A 156 2.33 9.20 18.77
CA TRP A 156 1.89 10.28 17.87
C TRP A 156 3.08 11.12 17.38
N ILE A 157 3.99 11.50 18.29
CA ILE A 157 5.20 12.29 17.96
C ILE A 157 6.05 11.55 16.92
N ALA A 158 6.27 10.26 17.11
CA ALA A 158 7.03 9.44 16.17
C ALA A 158 6.35 9.41 14.78
N ARG A 159 5.04 9.17 14.71
CA ARG A 159 4.29 9.14 13.44
C ARG A 159 4.27 10.51 12.76
N PHE A 160 4.08 11.59 13.51
CA PHE A 160 4.06 12.95 12.98
C PHE A 160 5.45 13.38 12.48
N SER A 161 6.51 13.03 13.23
CA SER A 161 7.89 13.26 12.82
C SER A 161 8.23 12.55 11.50
N VAL A 162 7.88 11.26 11.37
CA VAL A 162 8.12 10.50 10.14
C VAL A 162 7.38 11.12 8.95
N SER A 163 6.10 11.47 9.10
CA SER A 163 5.33 12.07 8.01
C SER A 163 5.83 13.46 7.61
N THR A 164 6.28 14.27 8.58
CA THR A 164 6.90 15.58 8.29
C THR A 164 8.24 15.44 7.58
N ARG A 165 9.07 14.48 8.00
CA ARG A 165 10.34 14.20 7.31
C ARG A 165 10.13 13.72 5.88
N ASN A 166 9.18 12.82 5.66
CA ASN A 166 8.87 12.33 4.31
C ASN A 166 8.47 13.48 3.40
N LEU A 167 7.58 14.38 3.85
CA LEU A 167 7.21 15.59 3.12
C LEU A 167 8.45 16.40 2.67
N LEU A 168 9.47 16.50 3.52
CA LEU A 168 10.68 17.25 3.23
C LEU A 168 11.62 16.47 2.29
N VAL A 169 12.04 15.28 2.69
CA VAL A 169 13.12 14.51 2.02
C VAL A 169 12.70 14.07 0.61
N GLU A 170 11.46 13.70 0.41
CA GLU A 170 11.00 13.21 -0.90
C GLU A 170 10.87 14.34 -1.96
N SER A 171 11.01 15.62 -1.58
CA SER A 171 11.21 16.71 -2.53
C SER A 171 12.48 16.53 -3.40
N LEU A 172 13.47 15.76 -2.92
CA LEU A 172 14.64 15.36 -3.70
C LEU A 172 14.31 14.38 -4.83
N TRP A 173 13.37 13.46 -4.59
CA TRP A 173 12.90 12.54 -5.63
C TRP A 173 12.25 13.29 -6.80
N GLU A 174 11.45 14.32 -6.52
CA GLU A 174 10.89 15.18 -7.56
C GLU A 174 12.00 15.92 -8.33
N LEU A 175 12.94 16.53 -7.62
CA LEU A 175 14.08 17.22 -8.22
C LEU A 175 14.91 16.27 -9.10
N ASP A 176 15.18 15.05 -8.65
CA ASP A 176 15.93 14.06 -9.41
C ASP A 176 15.17 13.66 -10.70
N ASN A 177 13.85 13.42 -10.64
CA ASN A 177 13.03 13.13 -11.82
C ASN A 177 12.98 14.30 -12.81
N ILE A 178 12.81 15.54 -12.33
CA ILE A 178 12.83 16.75 -13.17
C ILE A 178 14.18 16.85 -13.89
N SER A 179 15.29 16.60 -13.20
CA SER A 179 16.65 16.75 -13.75
C SER A 179 16.92 15.85 -14.95
N ILE A 180 16.23 14.72 -15.05
CA ILE A 180 16.38 13.75 -16.15
C ILE A 180 15.15 13.64 -17.04
N GLY A 181 14.11 14.45 -16.79
CA GLY A 181 12.87 14.43 -17.55
C GLY A 181 12.06 13.14 -17.42
N ARG A 182 12.09 12.46 -16.25
CA ARG A 182 11.43 11.18 -16.02
C ARG A 182 10.05 11.37 -15.41
N VAL A 183 9.04 10.78 -16.04
CA VAL A 183 7.70 10.60 -15.47
C VAL A 183 7.63 9.21 -14.84
N ALA A 184 7.23 9.13 -13.58
CA ALA A 184 7.07 7.87 -12.85
C ALA A 184 5.93 7.02 -13.44
N ASN A 185 5.95 5.70 -13.21
CA ASN A 185 4.79 4.87 -13.53
C ASN A 185 3.65 5.08 -12.49
N PRO A 186 2.40 4.68 -12.79
CA PRO A 186 1.26 4.96 -11.93
C PRO A 186 1.39 4.44 -10.50
N VAL A 187 2.02 3.28 -10.29
CA VAL A 187 2.18 2.70 -8.96
C VAL A 187 3.24 3.44 -8.15
N GLU A 188 4.42 3.65 -8.74
CA GLU A 188 5.48 4.45 -8.13
C GLU A 188 4.98 5.86 -7.77
N TYR A 189 4.22 6.47 -8.69
CA TYR A 189 3.64 7.78 -8.47
C TYR A 189 2.77 7.81 -7.21
N VAL A 190 1.83 6.88 -7.05
CA VAL A 190 0.95 6.83 -5.87
C VAL A 190 1.77 6.66 -4.59
N GLU A 191 2.76 5.76 -4.59
CA GLU A 191 3.63 5.50 -3.44
C GLU A 191 4.45 6.72 -3.01
N GLN A 192 5.05 7.42 -3.98
CA GLN A 192 5.89 8.59 -3.71
C GLN A 192 5.05 9.84 -3.44
N ARG A 193 3.93 10.02 -4.14
CA ARG A 193 3.04 11.17 -3.95
C ARG A 193 2.47 11.23 -2.53
N ARG A 194 2.20 10.09 -1.91
CA ARG A 194 1.81 10.01 -0.48
C ARG A 194 2.87 10.59 0.44
N LYS A 195 4.15 10.45 0.08
CA LYS A 195 5.26 10.97 0.89
C LYS A 195 5.45 12.47 0.65
N VAL A 196 5.69 12.85 -0.60
CA VAL A 196 6.01 14.23 -1.01
C VAL A 196 4.84 15.19 -0.82
N GLY A 197 3.62 14.78 -1.09
CA GLY A 197 2.45 15.67 -1.11
C GLY A 197 1.91 16.10 0.25
N GLY A 198 2.45 15.63 1.37
CA GLY A 198 2.11 16.09 2.71
C GLY A 198 0.77 15.63 3.27
N ALA A 199 -0.05 14.85 2.56
CA ALA A 199 -1.34 14.43 3.10
C ALA A 199 -1.24 13.49 4.32
N PRO A 200 -0.27 12.55 4.44
CA PRO A 200 -0.06 11.81 5.69
C PRO A 200 0.32 12.70 6.87
N TRP A 201 1.08 13.77 6.62
CA TRP A 201 1.35 14.82 7.61
C TRP A 201 0.04 15.54 8.00
N SER A 202 -0.79 15.93 7.03
CA SER A 202 -2.12 16.51 7.28
C SER A 202 -3.01 15.59 8.13
N ALA A 203 -2.94 14.27 7.92
CA ALA A 203 -3.68 13.30 8.73
C ALA A 203 -3.22 13.31 10.21
N GLY A 204 -1.91 13.46 10.48
CA GLY A 204 -1.39 13.65 11.83
C GLY A 204 -1.87 14.96 12.48
N LEU A 205 -1.95 16.02 11.67
CA LEU A 205 -2.46 17.31 12.14
C LEU A 205 -3.97 17.27 12.42
N VAL A 206 -4.73 16.42 11.71
CA VAL A 206 -6.15 16.17 12.04
C VAL A 206 -6.29 15.55 13.42
N GLU A 207 -5.47 14.57 13.81
CA GLU A 207 -5.48 14.00 15.18
C GLU A 207 -5.29 15.10 16.24
N HIS A 208 -4.32 15.99 16.00
CA HIS A 208 -4.07 17.14 16.87
C HIS A 208 -5.28 18.08 16.95
N ALA A 209 -5.84 18.47 15.81
CA ALA A 209 -6.93 19.45 15.74
C ALA A 209 -8.24 18.96 16.31
N VAL A 210 -8.55 17.67 16.23
CA VAL A 210 -9.76 17.07 16.81
C VAL A 210 -9.58 16.68 18.28
N GLY A 211 -8.35 16.78 18.81
CA GLY A 211 -8.02 16.41 20.19
C GLY A 211 -8.22 14.92 20.51
N ALA A 212 -8.02 14.05 19.53
CA ALA A 212 -8.25 12.62 19.66
C ALA A 212 -7.15 11.82 18.98
N GLU A 213 -6.16 11.36 19.75
CA GLU A 213 -5.08 10.52 19.25
C GLU A 213 -5.56 9.09 18.98
N VAL A 214 -5.11 8.53 17.85
CA VAL A 214 -5.28 7.12 17.55
C VAL A 214 -4.46 6.31 18.58
N PRO A 215 -5.06 5.32 19.26
CA PRO A 215 -4.34 4.52 20.24
C PRO A 215 -3.14 3.77 19.61
N ALA A 216 -1.98 3.82 20.27
CA ALA A 216 -0.75 3.17 19.80
C ALA A 216 -0.93 1.67 19.48
N ALA A 217 -1.78 0.98 20.24
CA ALA A 217 -2.09 -0.45 20.03
C ALA A 217 -2.66 -0.77 18.65
N VAL A 218 -3.26 0.22 17.96
CA VAL A 218 -3.91 0.03 16.65
C VAL A 218 -3.41 0.98 15.57
N SER A 219 -2.50 1.90 15.90
CA SER A 219 -2.03 2.93 14.97
C SER A 219 -1.38 2.36 13.69
N ALA A 220 -0.78 1.17 13.80
CA ALA A 220 -0.15 0.44 12.70
C ALA A 220 -1.06 -0.62 12.05
N GLU A 221 -2.27 -0.86 12.59
CA GLU A 221 -3.21 -1.85 12.03
C GLU A 221 -3.64 -1.47 10.61
N ARG A 222 -3.82 -2.49 9.75
CA ARG A 222 -4.19 -2.30 8.35
C ARG A 222 -5.37 -1.35 8.13
N PRO A 223 -6.51 -1.46 8.86
CA PRO A 223 -7.65 -0.56 8.60
C PRO A 223 -7.32 0.92 8.81
N LEU A 224 -6.51 1.26 9.81
CA LEU A 224 -6.09 2.65 10.04
C LEU A 224 -5.06 3.13 9.02
N ARG A 225 -4.16 2.25 8.57
CA ARG A 225 -3.25 2.56 7.47
C ARG A 225 -4.04 2.83 6.19
N VAL A 226 -4.97 1.96 5.82
CA VAL A 226 -5.80 2.13 4.61
C VAL A 226 -6.66 3.40 4.67
N LEU A 227 -7.20 3.77 5.83
CA LEU A 227 -7.91 5.06 5.98
C LEU A 227 -7.00 6.25 5.67
N ARG A 228 -5.77 6.26 6.22
CA ARG A 228 -4.77 7.33 5.94
C ARG A 228 -4.34 7.35 4.48
N ASP A 229 -4.10 6.18 3.89
CA ASP A 229 -3.67 6.07 2.50
C ASP A 229 -4.77 6.50 1.54
N CYS A 230 -6.02 6.07 1.77
CA CYS A 230 -7.18 6.54 0.99
C CYS A 230 -7.41 8.05 1.15
N PHE A 231 -7.21 8.58 2.35
CA PHE A 231 -7.26 10.01 2.60
C PHE A 231 -6.16 10.72 1.79
N ALA A 232 -4.91 10.27 1.90
CA ALA A 232 -3.77 10.86 1.20
C ALA A 232 -3.98 10.84 -0.32
N ASP A 233 -4.35 9.71 -0.89
CA ASP A 233 -4.62 9.57 -2.31
C ASP A 233 -5.75 10.51 -2.77
N SER A 234 -6.83 10.60 -1.98
CA SER A 234 -7.96 11.46 -2.33
C SER A 234 -7.61 12.95 -2.30
N VAL A 235 -6.72 13.36 -1.42
CA VAL A 235 -6.19 14.73 -1.36
C VAL A 235 -5.31 15.01 -2.57
N HIS A 236 -4.35 14.12 -2.85
CA HIS A 236 -3.37 14.33 -3.91
C HIS A 236 -3.98 14.25 -5.30
N PHE A 237 -4.79 13.25 -5.60
CA PHE A 237 -5.42 13.12 -6.93
C PHE A 237 -6.36 14.28 -7.23
N ARG A 238 -7.05 14.79 -6.21
CA ARG A 238 -7.85 16.02 -6.35
C ARG A 238 -6.97 17.22 -6.61
N ASN A 239 -5.88 17.38 -5.85
CA ASN A 239 -4.93 18.44 -6.06
C ASN A 239 -4.40 18.41 -7.49
N ASP A 240 -3.94 17.27 -7.98
CA ASP A 240 -3.38 17.11 -9.33
C ASP A 240 -4.35 17.50 -10.45
N LEU A 241 -5.65 17.20 -10.28
CA LEU A 241 -6.69 17.60 -11.23
C LEU A 241 -6.84 19.13 -11.28
N PHE A 242 -6.73 19.81 -10.14
CA PHE A 242 -6.85 21.27 -10.06
C PHE A 242 -5.56 22.01 -10.37
N SER A 243 -4.40 21.44 -10.08
CA SER A 243 -3.08 22.07 -10.19
C SER A 243 -2.39 21.87 -11.54
N TYR A 244 -2.87 20.97 -12.40
CA TYR A 244 -2.20 20.54 -13.64
C TYR A 244 -1.68 21.71 -14.51
N GLU A 245 -2.51 22.74 -14.75
CA GLU A 245 -2.11 23.92 -15.57
C GLU A 245 -0.92 24.65 -14.96
N ARG A 246 -0.87 24.72 -13.62
CA ARG A 246 0.21 25.37 -12.89
C ARG A 246 1.46 24.48 -12.84
N GLU A 247 1.32 23.27 -12.31
CA GLU A 247 2.45 22.37 -12.07
C GLU A 247 3.12 21.94 -13.38
N VAL A 248 2.35 21.33 -14.28
CA VAL A 248 2.88 20.81 -15.54
C VAL A 248 3.11 21.94 -16.56
N GLY A 249 2.16 22.87 -16.67
CA GLY A 249 2.20 23.92 -17.71
C GLY A 249 3.13 25.08 -17.44
N LYS A 250 3.37 25.46 -16.15
CA LYS A 250 4.14 26.65 -15.78
C LYS A 250 5.39 26.34 -14.96
N GLU A 251 5.33 25.35 -14.08
CA GLU A 251 6.42 25.00 -13.17
C GLU A 251 7.32 23.90 -13.74
N GLY A 252 6.82 23.12 -14.70
CA GLY A 252 7.56 22.01 -15.31
C GLY A 252 7.67 20.80 -14.39
N GLU A 253 6.75 20.66 -13.42
CA GLU A 253 6.66 19.51 -12.55
C GLU A 253 6.25 18.26 -13.34
N LEU A 254 6.83 17.13 -12.96
CA LEU A 254 6.56 15.82 -13.57
C LEU A 254 5.74 14.90 -12.64
N SER A 255 5.56 15.28 -11.37
CA SER A 255 4.84 14.54 -10.35
C SER A 255 3.36 14.95 -10.28
N ASN A 256 2.61 14.76 -11.37
CA ASN A 256 1.19 15.02 -11.42
C ASN A 256 0.45 13.80 -12.00
N GLY A 257 -0.58 13.31 -11.30
CA GLY A 257 -1.28 12.07 -11.67
C GLY A 257 -1.93 12.09 -13.04
N VAL A 258 -2.37 13.25 -13.53
CA VAL A 258 -2.90 13.36 -14.91
C VAL A 258 -1.78 13.12 -15.92
N LEU A 259 -0.63 13.75 -15.76
CA LEU A 259 0.55 13.56 -16.62
C LEU A 259 1.04 12.11 -16.60
N VAL A 260 1.07 11.49 -15.42
CA VAL A 260 1.47 10.09 -15.22
C VAL A 260 0.56 9.14 -16.00
N LEU A 261 -0.76 9.31 -15.90
CA LEU A 261 -1.71 8.46 -16.62
C LEU A 261 -1.71 8.74 -18.13
N GLU A 262 -1.60 10.01 -18.53
CA GLU A 262 -1.45 10.40 -19.93
C GLU A 262 -0.24 9.71 -20.57
N THR A 263 0.91 9.74 -19.87
CA THR A 263 2.16 9.11 -20.32
C THR A 263 2.05 7.59 -20.35
N PHE A 264 1.49 6.97 -19.32
CA PHE A 264 1.39 5.51 -19.20
C PHE A 264 0.43 4.91 -20.23
N PHE A 265 -0.76 5.49 -20.41
CA PHE A 265 -1.76 4.99 -21.35
C PHE A 265 -1.60 5.52 -22.77
N GLY A 266 -0.78 6.55 -23.00
CA GLY A 266 -0.69 7.22 -24.31
C GLY A 266 -2.02 7.81 -24.76
N CYS A 267 -2.83 8.31 -23.83
CA CYS A 267 -4.17 8.83 -24.06
C CYS A 267 -4.18 10.37 -24.04
N THR A 268 -5.33 10.98 -24.30
CA THR A 268 -5.49 12.42 -24.20
C THR A 268 -5.49 12.89 -22.74
N THR A 269 -5.12 14.16 -22.51
CA THR A 269 -5.10 14.76 -21.16
C THR A 269 -6.49 14.70 -20.50
N GLN A 270 -7.59 14.83 -21.26
CA GLN A 270 -8.95 14.67 -20.75
C GLN A 270 -9.22 13.25 -20.29
N GLU A 271 -8.87 12.26 -21.10
CA GLU A 271 -9.03 10.84 -20.71
C GLU A 271 -8.23 10.50 -19.48
N ALA A 272 -6.99 11.01 -19.36
CA ALA A 272 -6.16 10.84 -18.19
C ALA A 272 -6.79 11.48 -16.94
N ALA A 273 -7.34 12.70 -17.06
CA ALA A 273 -8.02 13.38 -15.98
C ALA A 273 -9.28 12.62 -15.53
N ASP A 274 -10.06 12.08 -16.47
CA ASP A 274 -11.24 11.26 -16.17
C ASP A 274 -10.84 9.95 -15.46
N GLN A 275 -9.74 9.30 -15.85
CA GLN A 275 -9.21 8.11 -15.18
C GLN A 275 -8.71 8.42 -13.77
N LEU A 276 -8.00 9.54 -13.59
CA LEU A 276 -7.54 9.96 -12.27
C LEU A 276 -8.73 10.26 -11.33
N ASN A 277 -9.79 10.90 -11.83
CA ASN A 277 -11.01 11.12 -11.05
C ASN A 277 -11.75 9.81 -10.71
N ARG A 278 -11.69 8.81 -11.61
CA ARG A 278 -12.21 7.48 -11.31
C ARG A 278 -11.41 6.80 -10.21
N LEU A 279 -10.08 6.94 -10.22
CA LEU A 279 -9.22 6.42 -9.17
C LEU A 279 -9.48 7.15 -7.83
N LEU A 280 -9.61 8.48 -7.85
CA LEU A 280 -10.03 9.29 -6.70
C LEU A 280 -11.34 8.78 -6.10
N THR A 281 -12.35 8.57 -6.94
CA THR A 281 -13.66 8.03 -6.51
C THR A 281 -13.51 6.65 -5.87
N SER A 282 -12.69 5.80 -6.48
CA SER A 282 -12.38 4.46 -5.97
C SER A 282 -11.76 4.49 -4.57
N ARG A 283 -10.81 5.39 -4.35
CA ARG A 283 -10.15 5.56 -3.04
C ARG A 283 -11.12 6.08 -1.96
N LEU A 284 -12.00 7.01 -2.31
CA LEU A 284 -13.05 7.46 -1.39
C LEU A 284 -14.03 6.33 -1.02
N GLN A 285 -14.41 5.48 -1.98
CA GLN A 285 -15.24 4.31 -1.73
C GLN A 285 -14.52 3.25 -0.89
N GLN A 286 -13.19 3.10 -1.07
CA GLN A 286 -12.38 2.24 -0.22
C GLN A 286 -12.31 2.79 1.22
N PHE A 287 -12.15 4.09 1.38
CA PHE A 287 -12.23 4.74 2.70
C PHE A 287 -13.53 4.40 3.42
N GLU A 288 -14.68 4.55 2.73
CA GLU A 288 -15.99 4.21 3.28
C GLU A 288 -16.10 2.72 3.64
N HIS A 289 -15.60 1.83 2.77
CA HIS A 289 -15.60 0.39 3.06
C HIS A 289 -14.79 0.09 4.32
N THR A 290 -13.59 0.60 4.41
CA THR A 290 -12.72 0.39 5.58
C THR A 290 -13.37 0.94 6.84
N PHE A 291 -13.97 2.13 6.78
CA PHE A 291 -14.65 2.74 7.91
C PHE A 291 -15.82 1.89 8.43
N PHE A 292 -16.68 1.40 7.53
CA PHE A 292 -17.89 0.68 7.92
C PHE A 292 -17.70 -0.83 8.13
N ALA A 293 -16.80 -1.46 7.39
CA ALA A 293 -16.65 -2.92 7.38
C ALA A 293 -15.39 -3.43 8.11
N GLU A 294 -14.28 -2.69 8.08
CA GLU A 294 -13.01 -3.17 8.63
C GLU A 294 -12.70 -2.63 10.03
N LEU A 295 -13.07 -1.37 10.36
CA LEU A 295 -12.84 -0.81 11.69
C LEU A 295 -13.60 -1.55 12.82
N PRO A 296 -14.91 -1.86 12.71
CA PRO A 296 -15.63 -2.48 13.82
C PRO A 296 -15.04 -3.84 14.27
N PRO A 297 -14.71 -4.79 13.36
CA PRO A 297 -14.07 -6.02 13.79
C PRO A 297 -12.65 -5.80 14.34
N MET A 298 -11.91 -4.79 13.88
CA MET A 298 -10.61 -4.43 14.46
C MET A 298 -10.77 -3.95 15.90
N PHE A 299 -11.74 -3.10 16.22
CA PHE A 299 -12.01 -2.65 17.59
C PHE A 299 -12.22 -3.80 18.57
N VAL A 300 -12.96 -4.82 18.11
CA VAL A 300 -13.24 -6.02 18.92
C VAL A 300 -11.95 -6.85 19.10
N ARG A 301 -11.19 -7.08 18.03
CA ARG A 301 -9.94 -7.86 18.08
C ARG A 301 -8.89 -7.22 19.00
N ALA A 302 -8.76 -5.90 18.91
CA ALA A 302 -7.80 -5.14 19.71
C ALA A 302 -8.28 -4.88 21.15
N GLY A 303 -9.52 -5.22 21.51
CA GLY A 303 -10.07 -5.02 22.83
C GLY A 303 -10.13 -3.54 23.24
N LEU A 304 -10.41 -2.64 22.30
CA LEU A 304 -10.43 -1.20 22.57
C LEU A 304 -11.55 -0.82 23.55
N THR A 305 -11.25 0.13 24.44
CA THR A 305 -12.27 0.74 25.31
C THR A 305 -13.22 1.63 24.49
N PRO A 306 -14.43 1.95 25.01
CA PRO A 306 -15.34 2.87 24.34
C PRO A 306 -14.72 4.24 24.02
N GLU A 307 -13.85 4.75 24.90
CA GLU A 307 -13.13 6.02 24.72
C GLU A 307 -12.12 5.93 23.59
N GLN A 308 -11.39 4.82 23.47
CA GLN A 308 -10.45 4.57 22.40
C GLN A 308 -11.17 4.40 21.04
N VAL A 309 -12.31 3.71 21.03
CA VAL A 309 -13.17 3.62 19.83
C VAL A 309 -13.66 5.01 19.42
N ALA A 310 -14.12 5.82 20.39
CA ALA A 310 -14.57 7.19 20.12
C ALA A 310 -13.44 8.05 19.52
N ALA A 311 -12.21 7.93 20.03
CA ALA A 311 -11.05 8.65 19.50
C ALA A 311 -10.78 8.28 18.03
N VAL A 312 -10.76 6.98 17.68
CA VAL A 312 -10.57 6.54 16.28
C VAL A 312 -11.69 7.06 15.38
N LEU A 313 -12.94 6.99 15.82
CA LEU A 313 -14.07 7.48 15.03
C LEU A 313 -14.05 9.00 14.85
N THR A 314 -13.63 9.76 15.88
CA THR A 314 -13.45 11.20 15.81
C THR A 314 -12.34 11.57 14.81
N TYR A 315 -11.21 10.88 14.87
CA TYR A 315 -10.14 11.03 13.89
C TYR A 315 -10.61 10.75 12.44
N ALA A 316 -11.27 9.60 12.21
CA ALA A 316 -11.77 9.26 10.89
C ALA A 316 -12.77 10.28 10.35
N ARG A 317 -13.62 10.85 11.21
CA ARG A 317 -14.54 11.95 10.86
C ARG A 317 -13.77 13.22 10.48
N GLY A 318 -12.69 13.55 11.18
CA GLY A 318 -11.82 14.67 10.83
C GLY A 318 -11.21 14.49 9.43
N LEU A 319 -10.81 13.27 9.05
CA LEU A 319 -10.36 12.98 7.70
C LEU A 319 -11.47 13.19 6.65
N GLN A 320 -12.72 12.83 6.93
CA GLN A 320 -13.88 13.09 6.06
C GLN A 320 -14.14 14.59 5.90
N ASP A 321 -14.09 15.35 6.98
CA ASP A 321 -14.23 16.82 6.96
C ASP A 321 -13.13 17.45 6.08
N TRP A 322 -11.90 16.93 6.18
CA TRP A 322 -10.79 17.41 5.35
C TRP A 322 -11.02 17.12 3.87
N GLN A 323 -11.47 15.91 3.50
CA GLN A 323 -11.74 15.54 2.10
C GLN A 323 -12.76 16.45 1.43
N SER A 324 -13.85 16.77 2.13
CA SER A 324 -14.90 17.67 1.62
C SER A 324 -14.49 19.13 1.66
N GLY A 325 -13.85 19.56 2.75
CA GLY A 325 -13.37 20.92 2.92
C GLY A 325 -12.27 21.30 1.93
N GLY A 326 -11.32 20.39 1.69
CA GLY A 326 -10.28 20.57 0.70
C GLY A 326 -10.86 20.74 -0.72
N HIS A 327 -11.91 20.00 -1.06
CA HIS A 327 -12.60 20.18 -2.34
C HIS A 327 -13.19 21.59 -2.48
N GLU A 328 -13.87 22.09 -1.47
CA GLU A 328 -14.45 23.45 -1.47
C GLU A 328 -13.40 24.54 -1.61
N TRP A 329 -12.22 24.37 -1.01
CA TRP A 329 -11.12 25.31 -1.18
C TRP A 329 -10.54 25.29 -2.59
N HIS A 330 -10.31 24.11 -3.18
CA HIS A 330 -9.83 24.00 -4.56
C HIS A 330 -10.74 24.71 -5.56
N LEU A 331 -12.05 24.68 -5.33
CA LEU A 331 -13.03 25.39 -6.18
C LEU A 331 -12.93 26.92 -6.08
N ARG A 332 -12.26 27.47 -5.04
CA ARG A 332 -12.26 28.92 -4.72
C ARG A 332 -10.89 29.57 -4.76
N SER A 333 -9.82 28.80 -4.47
CA SER A 333 -8.47 29.34 -4.43
C SER A 333 -7.99 29.76 -5.80
N SER A 334 -7.31 30.93 -5.85
CA SER A 334 -6.70 31.46 -7.08
C SER A 334 -5.51 30.61 -7.56
N ARG A 335 -5.01 29.70 -6.73
CA ARG A 335 -3.88 28.80 -7.02
C ARG A 335 -4.18 27.78 -8.12
N TYR A 336 -5.46 27.51 -8.44
CA TYR A 336 -5.90 26.37 -9.23
C TYR A 336 -6.73 26.72 -10.45
N MET A 337 -6.84 25.78 -11.42
CA MET A 337 -7.68 25.90 -12.58
C MET A 337 -9.16 25.59 -12.22
N ASN A 338 -9.87 26.60 -11.76
CA ASN A 338 -11.27 26.48 -11.35
C ASN A 338 -12.22 27.44 -12.08
N ARG A 339 -11.78 28.07 -13.17
CA ARG A 339 -12.52 29.13 -13.90
C ARG A 339 -13.88 28.67 -14.48
N ARG A 340 -14.07 27.34 -14.63
CA ARG A 340 -15.30 26.72 -15.13
C ARG A 340 -15.90 25.68 -14.16
N ALA A 341 -15.29 25.50 -13.01
CA ALA A 341 -15.89 24.71 -11.92
C ALA A 341 -17.13 25.47 -11.51
N GLY A 342 -18.29 25.03 -11.96
CA GLY A 342 -19.52 25.76 -12.00
C GLY A 342 -19.73 26.71 -10.83
N LEU A 343 -19.81 27.98 -11.14
CA LEU A 343 -20.49 28.94 -10.24
C LEU A 343 -21.83 28.30 -9.88
N PRO A 344 -22.17 28.12 -8.60
CA PRO A 344 -23.52 27.69 -8.27
C PRO A 344 -24.45 28.74 -8.86
N SER A 345 -25.11 28.40 -9.95
CA SER A 345 -26.19 29.17 -10.50
C SER A 345 -27.38 29.00 -9.57
N GLY A 346 -27.42 29.83 -8.51
CA GLY A 346 -28.52 29.88 -7.58
C GLY A 346 -28.13 30.08 -6.13
N PRO A 347 -29.06 30.44 -5.24
CA PRO A 347 -28.80 30.60 -3.82
C PRO A 347 -28.24 29.29 -3.23
N SER A 348 -27.15 29.39 -2.53
CA SER A 348 -26.25 28.35 -2.03
C SER A 348 -26.85 27.34 -1.01
N GLY A 349 -28.12 27.08 -1.04
CA GLY A 349 -28.81 26.15 -0.14
C GLY A 349 -29.25 24.83 -0.76
N LEU A 350 -29.29 24.72 -2.11
CA LEU A 350 -29.78 23.51 -2.79
C LEU A 350 -28.73 22.78 -3.64
N GLY A 351 -27.61 23.43 -3.97
CA GLY A 351 -26.56 22.81 -4.80
C GLY A 351 -25.81 21.68 -4.11
N SER A 352 -25.46 21.89 -2.85
CA SER A 352 -24.81 20.85 -2.01
C SER A 352 -25.79 19.73 -1.65
N ALA A 353 -27.08 20.02 -1.49
CA ALA A 353 -28.11 19.00 -1.27
C ALA A 353 -28.35 18.13 -2.49
N THR A 354 -28.21 18.68 -3.71
CA THR A 354 -28.38 17.92 -4.95
C THR A 354 -27.18 17.02 -5.24
N SER A 355 -25.95 17.46 -4.98
CA SER A 355 -24.76 16.59 -5.07
C SER A 355 -24.76 15.57 -3.94
N GLY A 356 -25.15 15.92 -2.72
CA GLY A 356 -25.38 14.99 -1.62
C GLY A 356 -26.47 13.97 -1.91
N LEU A 357 -27.57 14.38 -2.56
CA LEU A 357 -28.65 13.49 -2.97
C LEU A 357 -28.21 12.57 -4.12
N LYS A 358 -27.46 13.08 -5.10
CA LYS A 358 -26.86 12.28 -6.17
C LYS A 358 -25.86 11.26 -5.62
N ALA A 359 -25.01 11.65 -4.66
CA ALA A 359 -24.08 10.75 -3.98
C ALA A 359 -24.83 9.70 -3.13
N LEU A 360 -25.88 10.12 -2.40
CA LEU A 360 -26.73 9.22 -1.61
C LEU A 360 -27.50 8.22 -2.50
N LEU A 361 -27.93 8.65 -3.68
CA LEU A 361 -28.59 7.79 -4.68
C LEU A 361 -27.59 6.97 -5.51
N GLY A 362 -26.27 7.14 -5.27
CA GLY A 362 -25.24 6.39 -5.97
C GLY A 362 -25.10 6.71 -7.46
N ILE A 363 -25.55 7.89 -7.90
CA ILE A 363 -25.54 8.25 -9.34
C ILE A 363 -24.10 8.52 -9.79
N THR A 364 -23.26 9.18 -8.96
CA THR A 364 -21.84 9.39 -9.25
C THR A 364 -21.02 8.22 -8.68
N GLY A 365 -20.33 7.46 -9.52
CA GLY A 365 -19.54 6.28 -9.11
C GLY A 365 -20.35 5.05 -8.70
N GLY A 366 -21.70 5.10 -8.78
CA GLY A 366 -22.57 3.99 -8.37
C GLY A 366 -22.43 2.76 -9.27
N ALA A 367 -22.23 2.96 -10.57
CA ALA A 367 -21.98 1.86 -11.51
C ALA A 367 -20.67 1.12 -11.21
N ASP A 368 -19.61 1.85 -10.82
CA ASP A 368 -18.31 1.28 -10.46
C ASP A 368 -18.41 0.51 -9.15
N ARG A 369 -19.10 1.06 -8.14
CA ARG A 369 -19.39 0.36 -6.89
C ARG A 369 -20.19 -0.92 -7.14
N LEU A 370 -21.21 -0.87 -8.00
CA LEU A 370 -22.04 -2.03 -8.32
C LEU A 370 -21.20 -3.13 -9.00
N ARG A 371 -20.35 -2.78 -9.97
CA ARG A 371 -19.48 -3.75 -10.65
C ARG A 371 -18.58 -4.52 -9.69
N ARG A 372 -18.08 -3.88 -8.64
CA ARG A 372 -17.22 -4.53 -7.62
C ARG A 372 -17.93 -5.60 -6.79
N HIS A 373 -19.25 -5.55 -6.70
CA HIS A 373 -20.03 -6.51 -5.90
C HIS A 373 -20.93 -7.43 -6.74
N THR A 374 -20.95 -7.25 -8.05
CA THR A 374 -21.79 -8.04 -8.97
C THR A 374 -20.98 -8.98 -9.86
N ARG A 375 -19.64 -8.89 -9.81
CA ARG A 375 -18.79 -9.81 -10.55
C ARG A 375 -18.94 -11.21 -9.99
N THR A 376 -19.20 -12.18 -10.85
CA THR A 376 -19.33 -13.58 -10.48
C THR A 376 -18.26 -14.41 -11.18
N PRO A 377 -17.71 -15.44 -10.53
CA PRO A 377 -16.87 -16.43 -11.19
C PRO A 377 -17.61 -17.04 -12.38
N HIS A 378 -16.90 -17.24 -13.47
CA HIS A 378 -17.43 -17.82 -14.69
C HIS A 378 -16.32 -18.52 -15.47
N PRO A 379 -16.63 -19.45 -16.37
CA PRO A 379 -15.64 -20.03 -17.25
C PRO A 379 -14.92 -18.94 -18.08
N VAL A 380 -13.59 -18.92 -18.00
CA VAL A 380 -12.75 -17.92 -18.68
C VAL A 380 -11.85 -18.52 -19.74
N GLY A 381 -11.63 -19.84 -19.68
CA GLY A 381 -10.71 -20.56 -20.53
C GLY A 381 -9.23 -20.31 -20.20
N PRO A 382 -8.30 -20.91 -20.97
CA PRO A 382 -6.88 -20.86 -20.68
C PRO A 382 -6.32 -19.45 -20.57
N SER A 383 -5.47 -19.21 -19.58
CA SER A 383 -4.75 -17.95 -19.44
C SER A 383 -3.87 -17.68 -20.67
N VAL A 384 -3.96 -16.49 -21.23
CA VAL A 384 -3.07 -16.06 -22.34
C VAL A 384 -1.83 -15.45 -21.73
N ILE A 385 -0.68 -16.05 -22.03
CA ILE A 385 0.63 -15.61 -21.51
C ILE A 385 1.28 -14.65 -22.52
N PRO A 386 1.46 -13.38 -22.18
CA PRO A 386 2.13 -12.41 -23.04
C PRO A 386 3.65 -12.60 -22.98
N GLU A 387 4.38 -11.92 -23.85
CA GLU A 387 5.83 -11.78 -23.70
C GLU A 387 6.11 -10.80 -22.55
N PHE A 388 6.84 -11.26 -21.52
CA PHE A 388 7.24 -10.45 -20.38
C PHE A 388 8.62 -9.83 -20.58
N TYR A 389 8.76 -8.55 -20.28
CA TYR A 389 10.07 -7.90 -20.23
C TYR A 389 10.81 -8.31 -18.94
N LEU A 390 11.77 -9.23 -19.07
CA LEU A 390 12.60 -9.72 -17.97
C LEU A 390 14.05 -9.91 -18.46
N PRO A 391 14.96 -8.96 -18.15
CA PRO A 391 16.33 -9.00 -18.70
C PRO A 391 17.28 -9.91 -17.91
N TYR A 392 16.82 -10.60 -16.87
CA TYR A 392 17.66 -11.40 -15.98
C TYR A 392 17.54 -12.90 -16.24
N PRO A 393 18.67 -13.62 -16.45
CA PRO A 393 18.65 -15.08 -16.64
C PRO A 393 18.49 -15.80 -15.30
N THR A 394 17.78 -16.91 -15.29
CA THR A 394 17.66 -17.80 -14.13
C THR A 394 18.92 -18.68 -14.00
N ARG A 395 19.35 -18.88 -12.76
CA ARG A 395 20.35 -19.87 -12.35
C ARG A 395 19.69 -20.85 -11.41
N LEU A 396 20.05 -22.12 -11.50
CA LEU A 396 19.47 -23.17 -10.67
C LEU A 396 20.51 -23.78 -9.75
N SER A 397 20.07 -24.14 -8.54
CA SER A 397 20.89 -24.87 -7.58
C SER A 397 21.25 -26.27 -8.12
N PRO A 398 22.51 -26.73 -7.93
CA PRO A 398 22.91 -28.09 -8.28
C PRO A 398 22.20 -29.17 -7.44
N HIS A 399 21.52 -28.77 -6.36
CA HIS A 399 20.80 -29.68 -5.46
C HIS A 399 19.33 -29.91 -5.84
N LEU A 400 18.85 -29.35 -6.96
CA LEU A 400 17.46 -29.41 -7.41
C LEU A 400 16.89 -30.83 -7.44
N GLU A 401 17.56 -31.77 -8.11
CA GLU A 401 17.02 -33.14 -8.26
C GLU A 401 16.84 -33.86 -6.94
N GLY A 402 17.78 -33.65 -5.98
CA GLY A 402 17.61 -34.19 -4.64
C GLY A 402 16.48 -33.53 -3.86
N ALA A 403 16.29 -32.21 -4.01
CA ALA A 403 15.25 -31.47 -3.34
C ALA A 403 13.83 -31.89 -3.78
N ARG A 404 13.63 -32.19 -5.09
CA ARG A 404 12.35 -32.70 -5.61
C ARG A 404 11.86 -33.93 -4.86
N GLY A 405 12.73 -34.94 -4.70
CA GLY A 405 12.37 -36.17 -3.97
C GLY A 405 12.09 -35.92 -2.49
N ARG A 406 12.97 -35.16 -1.81
CA ARG A 406 12.79 -34.85 -0.37
C ARG A 406 11.57 -34.01 -0.08
N LEU A 407 11.17 -33.11 -0.99
CA LEU A 407 9.96 -32.31 -0.82
C LEU A 407 8.69 -33.18 -0.88
N VAL A 408 8.62 -34.15 -1.79
CA VAL A 408 7.47 -35.09 -1.85
C VAL A 408 7.38 -35.93 -0.55
N GLU A 409 8.53 -36.39 -0.04
CA GLU A 409 8.59 -37.10 1.24
C GLU A 409 8.14 -36.20 2.41
N TRP A 410 8.58 -34.94 2.41
CA TRP A 410 8.15 -33.97 3.43
C TRP A 410 6.64 -33.71 3.37
N ASN A 411 6.05 -33.46 2.20
CA ASN A 411 4.62 -33.27 2.02
C ASN A 411 3.81 -34.47 2.55
N ARG A 412 4.30 -35.69 2.28
CA ARG A 412 3.70 -36.92 2.81
C ARG A 412 3.79 -36.99 4.34
N ALA A 413 4.96 -36.68 4.90
CA ALA A 413 5.16 -36.68 6.36
C ALA A 413 4.29 -35.64 7.06
N MET A 414 4.01 -34.50 6.44
CA MET A 414 3.09 -33.48 6.97
C MET A 414 1.61 -33.84 6.76
N GLY A 415 1.30 -34.91 6.02
CA GLY A 415 -0.08 -35.37 5.76
C GLY A 415 -0.82 -34.52 4.74
N MET A 416 -0.13 -33.82 3.85
CA MET A 416 -0.77 -32.97 2.83
C MET A 416 -1.53 -33.78 1.77
N PHE A 417 -1.28 -35.07 1.69
CA PHE A 417 -1.98 -35.98 0.76
C PHE A 417 -3.20 -36.68 1.36
N ASP A 418 -3.47 -36.47 2.66
CA ASP A 418 -4.49 -37.21 3.41
C ASP A 418 -5.82 -36.45 3.51
N GLU A 419 -5.86 -35.15 3.22
CA GLU A 419 -7.01 -34.28 3.44
C GLU A 419 -7.83 -33.99 2.17
N GLY A 420 -7.50 -34.62 1.03
CA GLY A 420 -8.27 -34.50 -0.22
C GLY A 420 -8.09 -33.19 -0.99
N LEU A 421 -7.13 -32.35 -0.58
CA LEU A 421 -6.78 -31.12 -1.27
C LEU A 421 -5.65 -31.35 -2.29
N TRP A 422 -4.57 -31.99 -1.81
CA TRP A 422 -3.45 -32.39 -2.65
C TRP A 422 -3.32 -33.92 -2.67
N TRP A 423 -2.63 -34.42 -3.68
CA TRP A 423 -2.15 -35.77 -3.83
C TRP A 423 -0.76 -35.75 -4.48
N GLU A 424 -0.06 -36.83 -4.45
CA GLU A 424 1.36 -36.88 -4.78
C GLU A 424 1.68 -36.39 -6.18
N ASP A 425 0.94 -36.81 -7.20
CA ASP A 425 1.10 -36.36 -8.57
C ASP A 425 0.90 -34.84 -8.72
N LYS A 426 -0.08 -34.28 -8.00
CA LYS A 426 -0.30 -32.82 -7.96
C LYS A 426 0.92 -32.07 -7.36
N ALA A 427 1.49 -32.57 -6.27
CA ALA A 427 2.67 -31.97 -5.66
C ALA A 427 3.92 -32.04 -6.55
N VAL A 428 4.08 -33.15 -7.28
CA VAL A 428 5.15 -33.31 -8.30
C VAL A 428 4.94 -32.34 -9.47
N ASP A 429 3.72 -32.23 -9.98
CA ASP A 429 3.37 -31.33 -11.09
C ASP A 429 3.61 -29.84 -10.76
N TYR A 430 3.50 -29.46 -9.49
CA TYR A 430 3.72 -28.08 -9.01
C TYR A 430 5.20 -27.70 -8.91
N ASP A 431 6.07 -28.66 -8.63
CA ASP A 431 7.54 -28.52 -8.63
C ASP A 431 8.08 -27.29 -7.89
N PHE A 432 7.69 -27.10 -6.63
CA PHE A 432 8.21 -25.99 -5.81
C PHE A 432 9.71 -26.09 -5.53
N ALA A 433 10.31 -27.27 -5.68
CA ALA A 433 11.76 -27.42 -5.62
C ALA A 433 12.48 -26.65 -6.75
N LEU A 434 11.89 -26.61 -7.97
CA LEU A 434 12.40 -25.80 -9.07
C LEU A 434 12.37 -24.30 -8.73
N CYS A 435 11.26 -23.83 -8.19
CA CYS A 435 11.12 -22.43 -7.76
C CYS A 435 12.19 -22.05 -6.74
N SER A 436 12.32 -22.83 -5.66
CA SER A 436 13.33 -22.60 -4.61
C SER A 436 14.76 -22.68 -5.14
N ALA A 437 15.06 -23.66 -6.01
CA ALA A 437 16.38 -23.80 -6.60
C ALA A 437 16.80 -22.62 -7.48
N GLY A 438 15.82 -21.94 -8.06
CA GLY A 438 16.04 -20.70 -8.81
C GLY A 438 16.15 -19.47 -7.93
N ILE A 439 15.38 -19.38 -6.84
CA ILE A 439 15.40 -18.25 -5.89
C ILE A 439 16.77 -18.14 -5.23
N ASP A 440 17.29 -19.24 -4.71
CA ASP A 440 18.63 -19.29 -4.10
C ASP A 440 19.49 -20.38 -4.74
N PRO A 441 20.14 -20.08 -5.88
CA PRO A 441 20.97 -21.06 -6.58
C PRO A 441 22.24 -21.45 -5.85
N LYS A 442 22.60 -20.76 -4.75
CA LYS A 442 23.78 -21.02 -3.94
C LYS A 442 23.46 -21.70 -2.61
N ALA A 443 22.18 -21.91 -2.30
CA ALA A 443 21.76 -22.56 -1.06
C ALA A 443 22.39 -23.94 -0.91
N SER A 444 22.72 -24.31 0.35
CA SER A 444 23.05 -25.70 0.64
C SER A 444 21.83 -26.60 0.40
N ALA A 445 22.03 -27.91 0.29
CA ALA A 445 20.92 -28.84 0.12
C ALA A 445 19.90 -28.75 1.25
N ALA A 446 20.36 -28.50 2.49
CA ALA A 446 19.49 -28.35 3.65
C ALA A 446 18.66 -27.06 3.65
N ASP A 447 19.27 -25.93 3.26
CA ASP A 447 18.57 -24.65 3.15
C ASP A 447 17.56 -24.67 2.00
N LEU A 448 17.92 -25.30 0.86
CA LEU A 448 17.01 -25.48 -0.26
C LEU A 448 15.78 -26.31 0.14
N ASP A 449 15.95 -27.35 0.97
CA ASP A 449 14.83 -28.15 1.48
C ASP A 449 13.89 -27.34 2.38
N VAL A 450 14.43 -26.43 3.18
CA VAL A 450 13.61 -25.53 4.01
C VAL A 450 12.84 -24.54 3.13
N SER A 451 13.51 -23.94 2.16
CA SER A 451 12.91 -23.00 1.22
C SER A 451 11.78 -23.65 0.40
N ALA A 452 12.03 -24.85 -0.14
CA ALA A 452 11.02 -25.61 -0.88
C ALA A 452 9.84 -26.01 -0.01
N ALA A 453 10.09 -26.35 1.26
CA ALA A 453 9.03 -26.68 2.21
C ALA A 453 8.16 -25.46 2.55
N TRP A 454 8.74 -24.24 2.68
CA TRP A 454 7.99 -23.00 2.85
C TRP A 454 7.07 -22.70 1.67
N LEU A 455 7.57 -22.84 0.43
CA LEU A 455 6.75 -22.62 -0.77
C LEU A 455 5.62 -23.66 -0.86
N SER A 456 5.92 -24.93 -0.57
CA SER A 456 4.90 -25.99 -0.55
C SER A 456 3.85 -25.77 0.53
N TRP A 457 4.25 -25.40 1.74
CA TRP A 457 3.33 -25.08 2.83
C TRP A 457 2.46 -23.86 2.52
N GLY A 458 3.06 -22.77 2.08
CA GLY A 458 2.34 -21.54 1.76
C GLY A 458 1.30 -21.76 0.67
N THR A 459 1.67 -22.48 -0.40
CA THR A 459 0.75 -22.77 -1.50
C THR A 459 -0.32 -23.79 -1.10
N TYR A 460 0.00 -24.76 -0.23
CA TYR A 460 -1.03 -25.67 0.31
C TYR A 460 -2.08 -24.92 1.12
N ALA A 461 -1.66 -23.95 1.94
CA ALA A 461 -2.57 -23.12 2.72
C ALA A 461 -3.36 -22.16 1.81
N ASP A 462 -2.72 -21.57 0.80
CA ASP A 462 -3.34 -20.74 -0.22
C ASP A 462 -4.44 -21.47 -0.99
N ASP A 463 -4.21 -22.71 -1.40
CA ASP A 463 -5.24 -23.57 -2.02
C ASP A 463 -6.37 -23.97 -1.01
N LEU A 464 -6.07 -24.03 0.30
CA LEU A 464 -7.02 -24.45 1.33
C LEU A 464 -8.03 -23.37 1.70
N TYR A 465 -7.56 -22.13 1.93
CA TYR A 465 -8.36 -21.07 2.52
C TYR A 465 -9.57 -20.67 1.65
N PRO A 466 -9.43 -20.43 0.33
CA PRO A 466 -10.56 -20.10 -0.53
C PRO A 466 -11.60 -21.20 -0.56
N LEU A 467 -11.16 -22.45 -0.68
CA LEU A 467 -12.05 -23.61 -0.81
C LEU A 467 -12.76 -23.97 0.49
N ARG A 468 -12.05 -23.91 1.62
CA ARG A 468 -12.59 -24.33 2.91
C ARG A 468 -13.37 -23.22 3.59
N PHE A 469 -12.88 -21.99 3.56
CA PHE A 469 -13.45 -20.88 4.31
C PHE A 469 -14.14 -19.85 3.40
N GLY A 470 -13.54 -19.50 2.25
CA GLY A 470 -14.09 -18.52 1.33
C GLY A 470 -15.38 -18.98 0.68
N ALA A 471 -15.37 -20.14 0.02
CA ALA A 471 -16.54 -20.69 -0.66
C ALA A 471 -17.69 -21.02 0.32
N THR A 472 -17.37 -21.38 1.55
CA THR A 472 -18.35 -21.67 2.62
C THR A 472 -18.74 -20.43 3.43
N ARG A 473 -18.04 -19.31 3.25
CA ARG A 473 -18.17 -18.06 4.03
C ARG A 473 -17.94 -18.26 5.52
N ASP A 474 -17.08 -19.21 5.90
CA ASP A 474 -16.78 -19.55 7.29
C ASP A 474 -15.64 -18.68 7.83
N LEU A 475 -15.92 -17.40 8.02
CA LEU A 475 -14.97 -16.44 8.61
C LEU A 475 -14.55 -16.81 10.04
N ALA A 476 -15.44 -17.45 10.80
CA ALA A 476 -15.13 -17.87 12.16
C ALA A 476 -14.12 -19.02 12.16
N GLY A 477 -14.30 -20.01 11.27
CA GLY A 477 -13.35 -21.09 11.06
C GLY A 477 -12.00 -20.61 10.57
N ALA A 478 -11.96 -19.67 9.63
CA ALA A 478 -10.72 -19.07 9.14
C ALA A 478 -9.93 -18.40 10.29
N ARG A 479 -10.59 -17.57 11.09
CA ARG A 479 -9.97 -16.91 12.25
C ARG A 479 -9.51 -17.90 13.33
N ALA A 480 -10.27 -18.96 13.55
CA ALA A 480 -9.85 -20.00 14.49
C ALA A 480 -8.61 -20.75 14.00
N GLN A 481 -8.54 -21.08 12.70
CA GLN A 481 -7.36 -21.70 12.09
C GLN A 481 -6.14 -20.76 12.18
N ASP A 482 -6.31 -19.47 11.89
CA ASP A 482 -5.27 -18.47 11.99
C ASP A 482 -4.71 -18.35 13.43
N ALA A 483 -5.58 -18.26 14.42
CA ALA A 483 -5.18 -18.26 15.83
C ALA A 483 -4.40 -19.52 16.23
N ARG A 484 -4.78 -20.68 15.68
CA ARG A 484 -4.06 -21.94 15.87
C ARG A 484 -2.67 -21.88 15.24
N LEU A 485 -2.53 -21.41 13.99
CA LEU A 485 -1.24 -21.27 13.32
C LEU A 485 -0.31 -20.35 14.09
N ARG A 486 -0.80 -19.20 14.57
CA ARG A 486 -0.02 -18.27 15.41
C ARG A 486 0.48 -18.93 16.70
N SER A 487 -0.28 -19.82 17.31
CA SER A 487 0.14 -20.54 18.52
C SER A 487 1.25 -21.57 18.29
N LEU A 488 1.51 -21.95 17.04
CA LEU A 488 2.56 -22.88 16.63
C LEU A 488 3.88 -22.22 16.26
N MET A 489 3.97 -20.90 16.37
CA MET A 489 5.14 -20.10 16.03
C MET A 489 5.77 -19.44 17.27
N PRO A 490 6.41 -20.20 18.18
CA PRO A 490 7.07 -19.63 19.34
C PRO A 490 8.31 -18.81 18.92
N LEU A 491 8.63 -17.74 19.66
CA LEU A 491 9.88 -16.99 19.44
C LEU A 491 11.11 -17.73 20.00
N GLU A 492 10.92 -18.55 21.04
CA GLU A 492 11.97 -19.40 21.58
C GLU A 492 11.73 -20.84 21.11
N PRO A 493 12.72 -21.47 20.43
CA PRO A 493 12.55 -22.80 19.82
C PRO A 493 12.11 -23.90 20.79
N GLU A 494 12.50 -23.79 22.06
CA GLU A 494 12.18 -24.78 23.10
C GLU A 494 10.84 -24.51 23.79
N ALA A 495 10.16 -23.40 23.47
CA ALA A 495 8.88 -23.09 24.08
C ALA A 495 7.80 -24.13 23.67
N PRO A 496 6.95 -24.58 24.61
CA PRO A 496 5.93 -25.57 24.31
C PRO A 496 4.85 -24.98 23.38
N THR A 497 4.48 -25.76 22.38
CA THR A 497 3.37 -25.43 21.46
C THR A 497 2.26 -26.48 21.57
N PRO A 498 1.01 -26.15 21.23
CA PRO A 498 -0.05 -27.12 21.18
C PRO A 498 0.25 -28.17 20.09
N PRO A 499 -0.23 -29.41 20.23
CA PRO A 499 -0.04 -30.43 19.20
C PRO A 499 -0.77 -30.00 17.90
N PRO A 500 -0.09 -30.10 16.72
CA PRO A 500 -0.71 -29.85 15.42
C PRO A 500 -1.79 -30.90 15.12
N VAL A 501 -2.95 -30.48 14.58
CA VAL A 501 -4.10 -31.35 14.33
C VAL A 501 -4.40 -31.58 12.85
N ASN A 502 -3.90 -30.77 11.95
CA ASN A 502 -4.09 -30.90 10.50
C ASN A 502 -2.77 -30.69 9.74
N ALA A 503 -2.79 -30.88 8.42
CA ALA A 503 -1.59 -30.79 7.58
C ALA A 503 -0.97 -29.38 7.58
N VAL A 504 -1.78 -28.33 7.52
CA VAL A 504 -1.30 -26.93 7.55
C VAL A 504 -0.57 -26.64 8.87
N GLU A 505 -1.11 -27.10 9.99
CA GLU A 505 -0.49 -26.91 11.29
C GLU A 505 0.82 -27.72 11.43
N ARG A 506 0.86 -28.97 10.96
CA ARG A 506 2.08 -29.79 10.99
C ARG A 506 3.17 -29.19 10.13
N GLY A 507 2.83 -28.77 8.91
CA GLY A 507 3.77 -28.13 7.99
C GLY A 507 4.36 -26.88 8.57
N LEU A 508 3.53 -25.95 9.10
CA LEU A 508 4.02 -24.72 9.73
C LEU A 508 4.93 -25.01 10.92
N ALA A 509 4.53 -25.88 11.82
CA ALA A 509 5.33 -26.20 13.01
C ALA A 509 6.74 -26.71 12.64
N ASP A 510 6.85 -27.54 11.60
CA ASP A 510 8.15 -28.06 11.12
C ASP A 510 9.01 -26.95 10.49
N VAL A 511 8.46 -26.25 9.47
CA VAL A 511 9.26 -25.23 8.76
C VAL A 511 9.62 -24.05 9.67
N TRP A 512 8.72 -23.67 10.60
CA TRP A 512 8.95 -22.62 11.56
C TRP A 512 10.19 -22.91 12.43
N LEU A 513 10.21 -24.06 13.11
CA LEU A 513 11.31 -24.43 14.00
C LEU A 513 12.63 -24.58 13.24
N ARG A 514 12.63 -25.18 12.06
CA ARG A 514 13.84 -25.31 11.21
C ARG A 514 14.40 -23.96 10.84
N THR A 515 13.53 -22.97 10.59
CA THR A 515 13.93 -21.63 10.18
C THR A 515 14.44 -20.79 11.34
N ILE A 516 13.74 -20.75 12.49
CA ILE A 516 14.09 -19.84 13.58
C ILE A 516 15.21 -20.34 14.47
N THR A 517 15.48 -21.66 14.49
CA THR A 517 16.51 -22.25 15.38
C THR A 517 17.90 -21.60 15.19
N PRO A 518 18.41 -21.38 13.97
CA PRO A 518 19.68 -20.71 13.76
C PRO A 518 19.63 -19.19 13.92
N MET A 519 18.44 -18.58 14.03
CA MET A 519 18.28 -17.12 14.03
C MET A 519 18.56 -16.50 15.40
N ALA A 520 19.12 -15.27 15.38
CA ALA A 520 19.18 -14.40 16.55
C ALA A 520 17.76 -13.93 16.96
N PRO A 521 17.54 -13.55 18.24
CA PRO A 521 16.20 -13.15 18.72
C PRO A 521 15.56 -11.99 17.95
N ALA A 522 16.35 -11.03 17.45
CA ALA A 522 15.85 -9.93 16.61
C ALA A 522 15.32 -10.45 15.28
N GLY A 523 16.05 -11.32 14.59
CA GLY A 523 15.64 -11.96 13.34
C GLY A 523 14.36 -12.79 13.51
N ARG A 524 14.23 -13.55 14.63
CA ARG A 524 13.02 -14.32 14.94
C ARG A 524 11.79 -13.42 15.04
N ARG A 525 11.90 -12.25 15.71
CA ARG A 525 10.79 -11.29 15.82
C ARG A 525 10.40 -10.70 14.46
N MET A 526 11.41 -10.31 13.68
CA MET A 526 11.19 -9.75 12.34
C MET A 526 10.51 -10.78 11.40
N PHE A 527 11.03 -12.00 11.38
CA PHE A 527 10.45 -13.07 10.57
C PHE A 527 9.05 -13.47 11.04
N ARG A 528 8.82 -13.49 12.38
CA ARG A 528 7.50 -13.72 12.95
C ARG A 528 6.48 -12.68 12.47
N ALA A 529 6.84 -11.40 12.50
CA ALA A 529 5.96 -10.34 12.01
C ALA A 529 5.64 -10.49 10.51
N ALA A 530 6.61 -10.92 9.71
CA ALA A 530 6.40 -11.16 8.29
C ALA A 530 5.42 -12.34 8.02
N VAL A 531 5.55 -13.44 8.76
CA VAL A 531 4.61 -14.58 8.65
C VAL A 531 3.23 -14.20 9.19
N ASP A 532 3.14 -13.47 10.31
CA ASP A 532 1.87 -12.97 10.85
C ASP A 532 1.13 -12.11 9.82
N ALA A 533 1.86 -11.27 9.07
CA ALA A 533 1.27 -10.45 7.99
C ALA A 533 0.69 -11.31 6.85
N VAL A 534 1.36 -12.41 6.47
CA VAL A 534 0.81 -13.36 5.48
C VAL A 534 -0.48 -14.00 5.99
N LEU A 535 -0.53 -14.43 7.27
CA LEU A 535 -1.75 -14.99 7.86
C LEU A 535 -2.91 -13.98 7.86
N ASP A 536 -2.64 -12.71 8.23
CA ASP A 536 -3.65 -11.65 8.17
C ASP A 536 -4.13 -11.41 6.73
N SER A 537 -3.26 -11.56 5.74
CA SER A 537 -3.63 -11.36 4.34
C SER A 537 -4.57 -12.44 3.81
N TRP A 538 -4.41 -13.70 4.21
CA TRP A 538 -5.37 -14.76 3.89
C TRP A 538 -6.76 -14.52 4.49
N LEU A 539 -6.83 -13.95 5.70
CA LEU A 539 -8.12 -13.54 6.27
C LEU A 539 -8.78 -12.44 5.45
N TRP A 540 -7.99 -11.46 4.96
CA TRP A 540 -8.49 -10.41 4.09
C TRP A 540 -9.02 -10.98 2.75
N GLU A 541 -8.36 -11.96 2.16
CA GLU A 541 -8.83 -12.64 0.94
C GLU A 541 -10.15 -13.37 1.19
N VAL A 542 -10.26 -14.14 2.26
CA VAL A 542 -11.49 -14.83 2.65
C VAL A 542 -12.64 -13.84 2.91
N GLU A 543 -12.38 -12.70 3.56
CA GLU A 543 -13.37 -11.64 3.80
C GLU A 543 -13.89 -11.04 2.49
N ASN A 544 -13.01 -10.74 1.53
CA ASN A 544 -13.41 -10.24 0.21
C ASN A 544 -14.18 -11.28 -0.60
N GLN A 545 -13.73 -12.53 -0.60
CA GLN A 545 -14.42 -13.63 -1.29
C GLN A 545 -15.82 -13.86 -0.69
N ALA A 546 -15.94 -13.91 0.64
CA ALA A 546 -17.22 -14.06 1.32
C ALA A 546 -18.20 -12.91 1.05
N ALA A 547 -17.68 -11.69 0.88
CA ALA A 547 -18.43 -10.49 0.54
C ALA A 547 -18.70 -10.32 -0.97
N HIS A 548 -18.19 -11.21 -1.81
CA HIS A 548 -18.21 -11.07 -3.29
C HIS A 548 -17.67 -9.71 -3.74
N ARG A 549 -16.55 -9.29 -3.20
CA ARG A 549 -16.00 -7.97 -3.43
C ARG A 549 -14.71 -8.03 -4.24
N VAL A 550 -14.66 -7.27 -5.33
CA VAL A 550 -13.41 -6.94 -6.03
C VAL A 550 -12.85 -5.66 -5.40
N PRO A 551 -11.63 -5.70 -4.84
CA PRO A 551 -11.04 -4.53 -4.18
C PRO A 551 -10.71 -3.40 -5.17
N ASP A 552 -10.36 -2.26 -4.60
CA ASP A 552 -9.76 -1.14 -5.30
C ASP A 552 -8.37 -1.54 -5.86
N PRO A 553 -7.96 -1.07 -7.06
CA PRO A 553 -6.71 -1.51 -7.66
C PRO A 553 -5.46 -1.18 -6.83
N VAL A 554 -5.46 -0.06 -6.09
CA VAL A 554 -4.34 0.30 -5.22
C VAL A 554 -4.31 -0.62 -3.99
N ASP A 555 -5.45 -0.79 -3.29
CA ASP A 555 -5.58 -1.68 -2.14
C ASP A 555 -5.25 -3.13 -2.52
N TYR A 556 -5.69 -3.57 -3.70
CA TYR A 556 -5.37 -4.90 -4.21
C TYR A 556 -3.86 -5.10 -4.37
N LEU A 557 -3.19 -4.20 -5.09
CA LEU A 557 -1.76 -4.33 -5.37
C LEU A 557 -0.91 -4.33 -4.09
N GLU A 558 -1.23 -3.45 -3.15
CA GLU A 558 -0.55 -3.39 -1.84
C GLU A 558 -0.73 -4.69 -1.04
N MET A 559 -1.95 -5.23 -1.01
CA MET A 559 -2.22 -6.51 -0.35
C MET A 559 -1.61 -7.69 -1.11
N ARG A 560 -1.60 -7.65 -2.44
CA ARG A 560 -1.05 -8.72 -3.26
C ARG A 560 0.43 -8.99 -3.00
N ARG A 561 1.21 -7.97 -2.69
CA ARG A 561 2.60 -8.14 -2.22
C ARG A 561 2.67 -9.03 -0.99
N VAL A 562 1.74 -8.87 -0.08
CA VAL A 562 1.70 -9.63 1.19
C VAL A 562 1.14 -11.03 0.98
N THR A 563 0.04 -11.19 0.26
CA THR A 563 -0.58 -12.50 -0.01
C THR A 563 0.33 -13.39 -0.85
N PHE A 564 1.15 -12.80 -1.73
CA PHE A 564 2.18 -13.52 -2.47
C PHE A 564 3.39 -13.92 -1.62
N GLY A 565 3.49 -13.44 -0.36
CA GLY A 565 4.57 -13.76 0.57
C GLY A 565 5.88 -13.00 0.29
N SER A 566 5.86 -11.97 -0.55
CA SER A 566 7.08 -11.23 -0.93
C SER A 566 7.83 -10.62 0.26
N PRO A 567 7.18 -9.93 1.23
CA PRO A 567 7.88 -9.39 2.41
C PRO A 567 8.48 -10.48 3.29
N MET A 568 7.87 -11.66 3.34
CA MET A 568 8.41 -12.80 4.10
C MET A 568 9.73 -13.28 3.45
N THR A 569 9.74 -13.47 2.13
CA THR A 569 10.94 -13.86 1.39
C THR A 569 12.05 -12.81 1.51
N ALA A 570 11.72 -11.52 1.34
CA ALA A 570 12.65 -10.41 1.49
C ALA A 570 13.24 -10.31 2.90
N SER A 571 12.45 -10.60 3.95
CA SER A 571 12.94 -10.57 5.33
C SER A 571 14.05 -11.59 5.57
N LEU A 572 13.97 -12.76 4.97
CA LEU A 572 15.01 -13.79 5.02
C LEU A 572 16.30 -13.32 4.33
N ALA A 573 16.17 -12.74 3.14
CA ALA A 573 17.32 -12.20 2.40
C ALA A 573 17.97 -11.02 3.14
N ARG A 574 17.19 -10.08 3.68
CA ARG A 574 17.72 -8.95 4.48
C ARG A 574 18.51 -9.41 5.72
N MET A 575 18.05 -10.45 6.39
CA MET A 575 18.73 -10.96 7.59
C MET A 575 20.18 -11.37 7.32
N ALA A 576 20.50 -11.83 6.12
CA ALA A 576 21.87 -12.16 5.74
C ALA A 576 22.82 -10.94 5.67
N HIS A 577 22.29 -9.72 5.71
CA HIS A 577 23.04 -8.47 5.52
C HIS A 577 22.90 -7.47 6.70
N MET A 578 22.10 -7.78 7.71
CA MET A 578 21.78 -6.86 8.83
C MET A 578 23.01 -6.44 9.65
N ASP A 579 24.08 -7.22 9.65
CA ASP A 579 25.29 -6.90 10.43
C ASP A 579 26.11 -5.76 9.81
N VAL A 580 25.89 -5.46 8.52
CA VAL A 580 26.71 -4.49 7.77
C VAL A 580 25.90 -3.34 7.15
N VAL A 581 24.58 -3.51 6.98
CA VAL A 581 23.70 -2.47 6.44
C VAL A 581 22.89 -1.84 7.58
N PRO A 582 22.98 -0.52 7.81
CA PRO A 582 22.17 0.17 8.81
C PRO A 582 20.67 -0.05 8.57
N GLU A 583 19.89 -0.22 9.64
CA GLU A 583 18.46 -0.51 9.56
C GLU A 583 17.68 0.59 8.82
N GLU A 584 18.04 1.86 9.02
CA GLU A 584 17.42 3.01 8.39
C GLU A 584 17.53 3.01 6.86
N VAL A 585 18.54 2.35 6.29
CA VAL A 585 18.73 2.24 4.84
C VAL A 585 17.58 1.45 4.20
N TYR A 586 17.10 0.39 4.86
CA TYR A 586 15.95 -0.39 4.38
C TYR A 586 14.64 0.39 4.39
N GLY A 587 14.55 1.43 5.22
CA GLY A 587 13.43 2.39 5.25
C GLY A 587 13.51 3.49 4.20
N SER A 588 14.62 3.59 3.45
CA SER A 588 14.80 4.63 2.43
C SER A 588 13.84 4.46 1.25
N ALA A 589 13.52 5.56 0.56
CA ALA A 589 12.65 5.56 -0.62
C ALA A 589 13.20 4.62 -1.71
N ALA A 590 14.51 4.66 -1.98
CA ALA A 590 15.15 3.82 -2.99
C ALA A 590 15.01 2.32 -2.67
N MET A 591 15.22 1.90 -1.41
CA MET A 591 15.06 0.50 -1.03
C MET A 591 13.60 0.04 -1.13
N GLN A 592 12.67 0.84 -0.61
CA GLN A 592 11.23 0.54 -0.70
C GLN A 592 10.75 0.49 -2.16
N SER A 593 11.22 1.40 -3.00
CA SER A 593 10.92 1.45 -4.44
C SER A 593 11.44 0.22 -5.17
N LEU A 594 12.67 -0.20 -4.88
CA LEU A 594 13.30 -1.40 -5.47
C LEU A 594 12.50 -2.66 -5.13
N GLU A 595 12.22 -2.87 -3.85
CA GLU A 595 11.51 -4.06 -3.38
C GLU A 595 10.07 -4.10 -3.90
N ALA A 596 9.34 -2.99 -3.79
CA ALA A 596 7.98 -2.90 -4.29
C ALA A 596 7.89 -3.21 -5.78
N ALA A 597 8.86 -2.73 -6.59
CA ALA A 597 8.91 -3.01 -8.02
C ALA A 597 9.13 -4.51 -8.31
N ALA A 598 10.03 -5.16 -7.58
CA ALA A 598 10.29 -6.59 -7.72
C ALA A 598 9.08 -7.43 -7.27
N PHE A 599 8.45 -7.05 -6.15
CA PHE A 599 7.29 -7.75 -5.59
C PHE A 599 6.09 -7.68 -6.53
N ASP A 600 5.78 -6.48 -7.04
CA ASP A 600 4.69 -6.29 -7.98
C ASP A 600 4.91 -7.06 -9.27
N TYR A 601 6.12 -7.02 -9.83
CA TYR A 601 6.43 -7.76 -11.04
C TYR A 601 6.13 -9.26 -10.90
N SER A 602 6.57 -9.85 -9.79
CA SER A 602 6.41 -11.28 -9.55
C SER A 602 4.96 -11.67 -9.21
N ALA A 603 4.28 -10.86 -8.41
CA ALA A 603 2.89 -11.09 -8.02
C ALA A 603 1.93 -10.93 -9.21
N LEU A 604 2.12 -9.91 -10.04
CA LEU A 604 1.33 -9.69 -11.25
C LEU A 604 1.57 -10.77 -12.31
N MET A 605 2.79 -11.29 -12.40
CA MET A 605 3.08 -12.46 -13.24
C MET A 605 2.26 -13.66 -12.79
N ASN A 606 2.21 -13.93 -11.49
CA ASN A 606 1.38 -14.99 -10.95
C ASN A 606 -0.09 -14.79 -11.32
N ASP A 607 -0.64 -13.58 -11.19
CA ASP A 607 -2.02 -13.27 -11.54
C ASP A 607 -2.34 -13.56 -13.02
N VAL A 608 -1.38 -13.31 -13.92
CA VAL A 608 -1.56 -13.65 -15.34
C VAL A 608 -1.62 -15.17 -15.56
N TYR A 609 -0.75 -15.94 -14.91
CA TYR A 609 -0.75 -17.39 -15.03
C TYR A 609 -1.94 -18.06 -14.31
N SER A 610 -2.30 -17.56 -13.15
CA SER A 610 -3.31 -18.15 -12.26
C SER A 610 -4.77 -17.79 -12.61
N TYR A 611 -5.00 -16.86 -13.54
CA TYR A 611 -6.31 -16.30 -13.85
C TYR A 611 -7.41 -17.35 -14.05
N GLN A 612 -7.17 -18.36 -14.90
CA GLN A 612 -8.15 -19.43 -15.10
C GLN A 612 -8.36 -20.27 -13.83
N LYS A 613 -7.25 -20.65 -13.16
CA LYS A 613 -7.30 -21.45 -11.92
C LYS A 613 -8.16 -20.76 -10.86
N GLU A 614 -7.89 -19.48 -10.61
CA GLU A 614 -8.55 -18.70 -9.56
C GLU A 614 -10.01 -18.41 -9.91
N VAL A 615 -10.28 -17.85 -11.08
CA VAL A 615 -11.63 -17.41 -11.46
C VAL A 615 -12.55 -18.59 -11.75
N GLU A 616 -12.13 -19.58 -12.54
CA GLU A 616 -12.98 -20.66 -13.02
C GLU A 616 -13.06 -21.83 -12.05
N TYR A 617 -11.92 -22.25 -11.47
CA TYR A 617 -11.85 -23.47 -10.67
C TYR A 617 -11.91 -23.26 -9.15
N GLU A 618 -11.56 -22.09 -8.66
CA GLU A 618 -11.59 -21.74 -7.23
C GLU A 618 -12.66 -20.71 -6.88
N GLY A 619 -13.16 -20.00 -7.87
CA GLY A 619 -14.23 -19.02 -7.65
C GLY A 619 -13.72 -17.75 -6.98
N GLU A 620 -12.45 -17.45 -7.11
CA GLU A 620 -11.81 -16.25 -6.58
C GLU A 620 -11.94 -15.07 -7.53
N LEU A 621 -12.01 -13.87 -6.95
CA LEU A 621 -12.07 -12.61 -7.68
C LEU A 621 -10.84 -11.71 -7.37
N LEU A 622 -9.92 -12.22 -6.59
CA LEU A 622 -8.71 -11.53 -6.14
C LEU A 622 -7.55 -11.80 -7.10
N ASN A 623 -7.63 -11.22 -8.28
CA ASN A 623 -6.66 -11.32 -9.35
C ASN A 623 -6.60 -9.98 -10.09
N MET A 624 -5.41 -9.46 -10.40
CA MET A 624 -5.24 -8.13 -11.00
C MET A 624 -5.93 -7.97 -12.35
N LEU A 625 -6.09 -9.05 -13.11
CA LEU A 625 -6.86 -9.01 -14.35
C LEU A 625 -8.33 -8.74 -14.06
N VAL A 626 -8.93 -9.41 -13.06
CA VAL A 626 -10.31 -9.18 -12.60
C VAL A 626 -10.47 -7.76 -12.05
N VAL A 627 -9.51 -7.30 -11.26
CA VAL A 627 -9.50 -5.93 -10.71
C VAL A 627 -9.46 -4.90 -11.83
N THR A 628 -8.59 -5.09 -12.83
CA THR A 628 -8.43 -4.22 -13.99
C THR A 628 -9.69 -4.21 -14.86
N GLU A 629 -10.25 -5.37 -15.20
CA GLU A 629 -11.51 -5.47 -15.92
C GLU A 629 -12.66 -4.75 -15.21
N THR A 630 -12.73 -4.95 -13.89
CA THR A 630 -13.79 -4.35 -13.05
C THR A 630 -13.62 -2.83 -12.96
N PHE A 631 -12.41 -2.35 -12.74
CA PHE A 631 -12.12 -0.93 -12.59
C PHE A 631 -12.32 -0.17 -13.91
N PHE A 632 -11.73 -0.63 -15.00
CA PHE A 632 -11.85 0.04 -16.31
C PHE A 632 -13.16 -0.31 -17.05
N GLY A 633 -13.86 -1.37 -16.67
CA GLY A 633 -15.01 -1.88 -17.42
C GLY A 633 -14.60 -2.39 -18.80
N CYS A 634 -13.42 -2.98 -18.91
CA CYS A 634 -12.82 -3.46 -20.15
C CYS A 634 -12.89 -4.99 -20.26
N ASP A 635 -12.53 -5.51 -21.45
CA ASP A 635 -12.40 -6.94 -21.67
C ASP A 635 -11.06 -7.50 -21.18
N TYR A 636 -10.97 -8.82 -21.10
CA TYR A 636 -9.76 -9.57 -20.65
C TYR A 636 -8.50 -9.18 -21.42
N ARG A 637 -8.57 -9.03 -22.75
CA ARG A 637 -7.39 -8.70 -23.57
C ARG A 637 -6.86 -7.31 -23.27
N THR A 638 -7.73 -6.37 -23.01
CA THR A 638 -7.37 -5.02 -22.58
C THR A 638 -6.78 -5.03 -21.18
N ALA A 639 -7.38 -5.76 -20.25
CA ALA A 639 -6.86 -5.92 -18.90
C ALA A 639 -5.46 -6.56 -18.92
N LEU A 640 -5.27 -7.63 -19.69
CA LEU A 640 -3.97 -8.30 -19.83
C LEU A 640 -2.88 -7.35 -20.36
N ARG A 641 -3.20 -6.53 -21.36
CA ARG A 641 -2.26 -5.52 -21.87
C ARG A 641 -1.88 -4.51 -20.78
N VAL A 642 -2.85 -3.96 -20.06
CA VAL A 642 -2.61 -2.99 -18.98
C VAL A 642 -1.73 -3.61 -17.89
N VAL A 643 -2.01 -4.83 -17.47
CA VAL A 643 -1.21 -5.53 -16.45
C VAL A 643 0.22 -5.79 -16.94
N ASN A 644 0.39 -6.22 -18.19
CA ASN A 644 1.73 -6.44 -18.77
C ASN A 644 2.53 -5.14 -18.94
N ASP A 645 1.87 -4.05 -19.34
CA ASP A 645 2.50 -2.72 -19.43
C ASP A 645 2.91 -2.23 -18.04
N LEU A 646 2.09 -2.50 -17.01
CA LEU A 646 2.41 -2.19 -15.63
C LEU A 646 3.63 -3.01 -15.14
N MET A 647 3.66 -4.31 -15.41
CA MET A 647 4.81 -5.16 -15.09
C MET A 647 6.10 -4.65 -15.77
N THR A 648 6.02 -4.30 -17.06
CA THR A 648 7.14 -3.73 -17.80
C THR A 648 7.63 -2.42 -17.17
N SER A 649 6.72 -1.54 -16.77
CA SER A 649 7.09 -0.26 -16.15
C SER A 649 7.67 -0.44 -14.75
N ARG A 650 7.21 -1.44 -13.97
CA ARG A 650 7.82 -1.81 -12.67
C ARG A 650 9.23 -2.37 -12.86
N MET A 651 9.47 -3.20 -13.87
CA MET A 651 10.83 -3.68 -14.18
C MET A 651 11.76 -2.53 -14.57
N LYS A 652 11.31 -1.59 -15.41
CA LYS A 652 12.08 -0.39 -15.74
C LYS A 652 12.35 0.52 -14.54
N GLN A 653 11.41 0.60 -13.61
CA GLN A 653 11.63 1.29 -12.33
C GLN A 653 12.70 0.59 -11.51
N PHE A 654 12.66 -0.74 -11.39
CA PHE A 654 13.69 -1.53 -10.70
C PHE A 654 15.09 -1.24 -11.27
N GLU A 655 15.23 -1.24 -12.61
CA GLU A 655 16.48 -0.89 -13.29
C GLU A 655 16.92 0.55 -12.99
N HIS A 656 15.97 1.49 -13.04
CA HIS A 656 16.23 2.90 -12.75
C HIS A 656 16.74 3.12 -11.32
N VAL A 657 16.09 2.51 -10.34
CA VAL A 657 16.48 2.61 -8.93
C VAL A 657 17.93 2.12 -8.74
N LEU A 658 18.28 0.99 -9.33
CA LEU A 658 19.64 0.45 -9.25
C LEU A 658 20.66 1.36 -9.93
N GLU A 659 20.32 1.94 -11.08
CA GLU A 659 21.27 2.72 -11.86
C GLU A 659 21.44 4.15 -11.31
N LYS A 660 20.39 4.79 -10.81
CA LYS A 660 20.37 6.21 -10.46
C LYS A 660 20.18 6.48 -8.96
N GLU A 661 19.24 5.77 -8.31
CA GLU A 661 18.88 6.09 -6.93
C GLU A 661 19.84 5.41 -5.93
N PHE A 662 20.29 4.19 -6.16
CA PHE A 662 21.27 3.51 -5.29
C PHE A 662 22.58 4.28 -5.14
N PRO A 663 23.22 4.78 -6.20
CA PRO A 663 24.40 5.62 -6.04
C PRO A 663 24.16 6.91 -5.25
N ALA A 664 22.95 7.50 -5.34
CA ALA A 664 22.57 8.64 -4.52
C ALA A 664 22.40 8.25 -3.05
N MET A 665 21.62 7.22 -2.78
CA MET A 665 21.41 6.65 -1.45
C MET A 665 22.73 6.28 -0.76
N TYR A 666 23.70 5.67 -1.46
CA TYR A 666 25.00 5.34 -0.91
C TYR A 666 25.77 6.57 -0.42
N ARG A 667 25.63 7.69 -1.11
CA ARG A 667 26.24 8.97 -0.71
C ARG A 667 25.49 9.60 0.47
N ASP A 668 24.17 9.64 0.36
CA ASP A 668 23.30 10.32 1.33
C ASP A 668 23.39 9.65 2.72
N PHE A 669 23.50 8.31 2.77
CA PHE A 669 23.73 7.57 4.02
C PHE A 669 25.20 7.37 4.38
N GLY A 670 26.14 7.86 3.58
CA GLY A 670 27.58 7.71 3.87
C GLY A 670 28.05 6.27 3.94
N LEU A 671 27.43 5.34 3.18
CA LEU A 671 27.68 3.92 3.29
C LEU A 671 29.12 3.54 2.91
N ASP A 672 29.73 2.65 3.69
CA ASP A 672 31.04 2.09 3.41
C ASP A 672 31.01 1.03 2.29
N ALA A 673 32.17 0.50 1.91
CA ALA A 673 32.29 -0.48 0.84
C ALA A 673 31.62 -1.82 1.18
N ALA A 674 31.57 -2.20 2.47
CA ALA A 674 30.96 -3.46 2.89
C ALA A 674 29.42 -3.38 2.80
N ALA A 675 28.83 -2.29 3.26
CA ALA A 675 27.40 -2.03 3.18
C ALA A 675 26.92 -1.94 1.72
N ARG A 676 27.66 -1.21 0.85
CA ARG A 676 27.36 -1.14 -0.58
C ARG A 676 27.40 -2.50 -1.24
N ALA A 677 28.44 -3.29 -1.00
CA ALA A 677 28.55 -4.63 -1.57
C ALA A 677 27.45 -5.59 -1.04
N ALA A 678 26.95 -5.38 0.18
CA ALA A 678 25.83 -6.13 0.73
C ALA A 678 24.50 -5.77 0.01
N LEU A 679 24.25 -4.48 -0.23
CA LEU A 679 23.08 -4.02 -0.96
C LEU A 679 23.12 -4.42 -2.45
N ASP A 680 24.29 -4.39 -3.10
CA ASP A 680 24.46 -4.89 -4.46
C ASP A 680 24.13 -6.40 -4.55
N ARG A 681 24.56 -7.20 -3.54
CA ARG A 681 24.19 -8.62 -3.47
C ARG A 681 22.70 -8.80 -3.26
N TYR A 682 22.09 -8.03 -2.37
CA TYR A 682 20.65 -8.09 -2.14
C TYR A 682 19.85 -7.75 -3.43
N ALA A 683 20.29 -6.75 -4.18
CA ALA A 683 19.70 -6.42 -5.47
C ALA A 683 19.83 -7.59 -6.48
N ASP A 684 20.98 -8.28 -6.49
CA ASP A 684 21.16 -9.46 -7.35
C ASP A 684 20.29 -10.65 -6.90
N GLU A 685 20.02 -10.79 -5.61
CA GLU A 685 19.06 -11.78 -5.06
C GLU A 685 17.64 -11.49 -5.53
N LEU A 686 17.20 -10.22 -5.54
CA LEU A 686 15.90 -9.84 -6.09
C LEU A 686 15.76 -10.08 -7.58
N LYS A 687 16.82 -9.81 -8.38
CA LYS A 687 16.85 -10.16 -9.82
C LYS A 687 16.70 -11.66 -10.02
N GLN A 688 17.44 -12.44 -9.23
CA GLN A 688 17.40 -13.90 -9.30
C GLN A 688 16.03 -14.43 -8.89
N TRP A 689 15.42 -13.84 -7.87
CA TRP A 689 14.08 -14.18 -7.40
C TRP A 689 13.01 -13.96 -8.47
N MET A 690 12.99 -12.80 -9.15
CA MET A 690 12.06 -12.53 -10.25
C MET A 690 12.27 -13.51 -11.42
N ALA A 691 13.52 -13.80 -11.79
CA ALA A 691 13.85 -14.73 -12.86
C ALA A 691 13.44 -16.18 -12.53
N ALA A 692 13.61 -16.59 -11.27
CA ALA A 692 13.21 -17.91 -10.78
C ALA A 692 11.68 -18.08 -10.82
N ILE A 693 10.94 -17.08 -10.35
CA ILE A 693 9.47 -17.06 -10.41
C ILE A 693 9.00 -17.21 -11.86
N ALA A 694 9.57 -16.45 -12.80
CA ALA A 694 9.22 -16.54 -14.22
C ALA A 694 9.50 -17.94 -14.81
N THR A 695 10.66 -18.51 -14.52
CA THR A 695 11.03 -19.85 -14.97
C THR A 695 10.10 -20.91 -14.41
N TRP A 696 9.80 -20.83 -13.11
CA TRP A 696 8.89 -21.78 -12.47
C TRP A 696 7.47 -21.70 -13.06
N HIS A 697 6.92 -20.50 -13.28
CA HIS A 697 5.60 -20.34 -13.90
C HIS A 697 5.53 -20.90 -15.32
N ALA A 698 6.62 -20.78 -16.09
CA ALA A 698 6.67 -21.30 -17.45
C ALA A 698 6.75 -22.83 -17.50
N GLU A 699 7.39 -23.46 -16.50
CA GLU A 699 7.67 -24.90 -16.50
C GLU A 699 6.65 -25.71 -15.68
N THR A 700 6.09 -25.14 -14.60
CA THR A 700 5.11 -25.82 -13.74
C THR A 700 3.85 -26.24 -14.51
N ARG A 701 3.22 -27.32 -14.04
CA ARG A 701 1.93 -27.78 -14.55
C ARG A 701 0.73 -27.23 -13.74
N ARG A 702 0.98 -26.41 -12.72
CA ARG A 702 -0.05 -25.87 -11.82
C ARG A 702 -1.17 -25.12 -12.55
N TYR A 703 -0.87 -24.48 -13.69
CA TYR A 703 -1.77 -23.57 -14.39
C TYR A 703 -2.20 -24.07 -15.78
N ARG A 704 -1.83 -25.30 -16.15
CA ARG A 704 -2.20 -25.88 -17.46
C ARG A 704 -3.65 -26.37 -17.42
N GLU A 705 -4.44 -26.00 -18.43
CA GLU A 705 -5.87 -26.34 -18.51
C GLU A 705 -6.14 -27.84 -18.29
N GLU A 706 -5.42 -28.72 -18.97
CA GLU A 706 -5.57 -30.18 -18.85
C GLU A 706 -5.36 -30.70 -17.40
N ASP A 707 -4.46 -30.05 -16.66
CA ASP A 707 -4.17 -30.40 -15.26
C ASP A 707 -5.19 -29.80 -14.31
N LEU A 708 -5.65 -28.57 -14.59
CA LEU A 708 -6.75 -27.95 -13.84
C LEU A 708 -8.05 -28.76 -13.95
N GLU A 709 -8.42 -29.18 -15.18
CA GLU A 709 -9.56 -30.05 -15.42
C GLU A 709 -9.43 -31.38 -14.67
N ARG A 710 -8.28 -32.03 -14.77
CA ARG A 710 -7.99 -33.30 -14.09
C ARG A 710 -8.13 -33.17 -12.58
N HIS A 711 -7.55 -32.13 -11.98
CA HIS A 711 -7.60 -31.88 -10.56
C HIS A 711 -9.00 -31.51 -10.07
N HIS A 712 -9.74 -30.71 -10.83
CA HIS A 712 -11.11 -30.34 -10.52
C HIS A 712 -12.03 -31.58 -10.57
N ALA A 713 -11.93 -32.42 -11.60
CA ALA A 713 -12.71 -33.64 -11.73
C ALA A 713 -12.44 -34.60 -10.57
N ARG A 714 -11.17 -34.73 -10.13
CA ARG A 714 -10.80 -35.60 -9.00
C ARG A 714 -11.36 -35.08 -7.67
N ARG A 715 -11.36 -33.79 -7.45
CA ARG A 715 -11.94 -33.16 -6.24
C ARG A 715 -13.47 -33.26 -6.21
N SER A 716 -14.11 -33.15 -7.37
CA SER A 716 -15.57 -33.17 -7.52
C SER A 716 -16.15 -34.59 -7.56
N ALA A 717 -15.30 -35.60 -7.69
CA ALA A 717 -15.74 -36.99 -7.71
C ALA A 717 -16.37 -37.35 -6.34
N PRO A 718 -17.59 -37.93 -6.29
CA PRO A 718 -18.19 -38.35 -5.04
C PRO A 718 -17.23 -39.33 -4.36
N VAL A 719 -16.96 -39.13 -3.06
CA VAL A 719 -16.24 -40.09 -2.24
C VAL A 719 -17.12 -41.34 -2.18
N VAL A 720 -16.88 -42.27 -3.07
CA VAL A 720 -17.48 -43.61 -2.97
C VAL A 720 -16.84 -44.22 -1.73
N ALA A 721 -17.60 -44.19 -0.63
CA ALA A 721 -17.21 -44.77 0.63
C ALA A 721 -16.83 -46.24 0.36
N ALA A 722 -15.57 -46.58 0.47
CA ALA A 722 -15.07 -47.92 0.62
C ALA A 722 -15.46 -48.43 2.01
N ALA A 723 -16.77 -48.61 2.23
CA ALA A 723 -17.37 -49.20 3.40
C ALA A 723 -18.32 -50.32 2.96
N ALA A 724 -17.80 -51.29 2.23
CA ALA A 724 -18.39 -52.61 2.12
C ALA A 724 -17.46 -53.62 2.81
N GLY A 725 -17.07 -53.31 4.03
CA GLY A 725 -16.55 -54.27 5.00
C GLY A 725 -17.73 -54.91 5.70
N ALA A 726 -17.97 -56.17 5.42
CA ALA A 726 -19.05 -57.02 5.94
C ALA A 726 -19.21 -56.87 7.47
N LEU A 727 -20.37 -56.40 7.90
CA LEU A 727 -20.84 -56.64 9.26
C LEU A 727 -21.17 -58.14 9.38
N PRO A 728 -20.65 -58.86 10.39
CA PRO A 728 -21.02 -60.24 10.63
C PRO A 728 -22.51 -60.33 11.04
N ARG A 729 -23.28 -61.13 10.30
CA ARG A 729 -24.68 -61.47 10.64
C ARG A 729 -24.72 -62.07 12.04
N ALA A 730 -25.45 -61.46 12.97
CA ALA A 730 -25.80 -62.03 14.25
C ALA A 730 -26.71 -63.29 14.06
N PRO A 731 -26.52 -64.33 14.84
CA PRO A 731 -27.34 -65.55 14.72
C PRO A 731 -28.78 -65.29 15.18
N HIS A 732 -29.74 -65.79 14.37
CA HIS A 732 -31.13 -65.84 14.72
C HIS A 732 -31.30 -66.55 16.06
N ARG A 733 -31.87 -65.92 17.07
CA ARG A 733 -32.49 -66.55 18.19
C ARG A 733 -33.95 -66.87 17.82
N ALA A 734 -34.22 -68.17 17.76
CA ALA A 734 -35.56 -68.71 17.68
C ALA A 734 -36.31 -68.60 19.02
N GLY A 735 -37.55 -68.23 18.93
CA GLY A 735 -38.71 -68.66 19.70
C GLY A 735 -38.75 -68.32 21.20
N TRP A 736 -39.90 -67.73 21.58
CA TRP A 736 -40.83 -68.35 22.56
C TRP A 736 -42.06 -67.45 22.65
N ALA A 737 -43.22 -68.17 22.37
CA ALA A 737 -44.61 -67.97 22.76
C ALA A 737 -45.26 -66.59 22.56
#